data_e78deb16d1a95fa278867caccfb56ef2
#
_entry.id   e78deb16d1a95fa278867caccfb56ef2
#
_cell.length_a   1.000
_cell.length_b   1.000
_cell.length_c   1.000
_cell.angle_alpha   90.00
_cell.angle_beta   90.00
_cell.angle_gamma   90.00
#
_symmetry.space_group_name_H-M   'P 1'
#
loop_
_entity.id
_entity.type
_entity.pdbx_description
1 polymer ?
#
loop_
_entity_poly.entity_id
_entity_poly.type
_entity_poly.pdbx_seq_one_letter_code
_entity_poly.pdbx_strand_id
1 'polypeptide(L)'
;YGSDAMAGVVNFVLDDEFVGFKAAYSHGFYNHENNNGKLRTLQASYGYANAPKDVTTGDTGKFSMAFGGDINDGKGNVTAYFETTDTKPILQGEFDISACALSGGTGRCGGSSTIPPGRWADFGGYSAYPHISMTMTRADFLAASDDGKTAYKAPRQDFKVSGNEFVNRDGQTYNYNPTNFFQRPDDRMNVGFFGKYDITDNAEVYMDFTAMKSESNAQIAYSGTFGNIESIPCYNALLSAQQYKAACSDYAGNAFQAVGMGGSHAPNFVTIAPVAAVAATATTAAVAEVKGVSGESLALSYINALNASVASGDIMSYSAPLVSLKRNVEGNPRQSIYNYKSYNSTIGIRGDINDDWTYDFYYQNSDVNYNNEYRNDLSVVAINRAVNVISVDGVATCVSKIQGIDANCVPYNLFQGGLAGDAGIQGVIDGGQTAQDYLAKSTFINGDGKQKILSGYVTGDTGYTIPGAPSSISLVAGFETKELSADFRPDTPTKQGDRSGSGGATLPIGGEYDVDEFYFELGIPVTNDLSIEAGFRSAEYSTGAETDSTKLGAYWTVNDDVSLRASFATAQRHANISELYSAVSDGLVDLDNDPCSIQQNGDAATATQAQCASTGLAAEFYNTDMNSPADQYNTKGGGNPNVAPEESESITIGAVITPASVPGLTLTIDYFDITVEDQIASVSAKTALDNCIATGAATYCNLINRRADNGSLWLQGGYISSQLSNLAEETTSGLDIIFDYSFDTAYGPVSIDGVTTMLDTFDITELPGSAAITCAGNWGGSCGKNPLPEVSGKYRATLVTEYDTDLSIGLRYLGETEDQNSNKIDFDATTYIDVTAKYAATENLMVTFGINNLFDEEPGYTSDAGTAPGNGNTFPGFFDAFGQYVFLNVTLQY
;
A
#
# COMPACT_ATOMS: atom_id res chain seq x y z
N TYR A 1 -19.58 -24.14 -5.52
CA TYR A 1 -19.04 -23.18 -4.59
C TYR A 1 -17.73 -23.70 -4.00
N GLY A 2 -16.66 -22.89 -4.00
CA GLY A 2 -15.39 -23.20 -3.36
C GLY A 2 -15.43 -22.96 -1.85
N SER A 3 -14.49 -23.52 -1.09
CA SER A 3 -14.34 -23.30 0.36
C SER A 3 -14.18 -21.83 0.76
N ASP A 4 -13.76 -20.96 -0.17
CA ASP A 4 -13.52 -19.54 0.10
C ASP A 4 -14.54 -18.61 -0.60
N ALA A 5 -15.68 -19.17 -1.08
CA ALA A 5 -16.70 -18.42 -1.81
C ALA A 5 -17.67 -17.70 -0.85
N MET A 6 -17.20 -16.64 -0.20
CA MET A 6 -17.92 -15.90 0.86
C MET A 6 -19.15 -15.14 0.35
N ALA A 7 -19.07 -14.51 -0.83
CA ALA A 7 -20.15 -13.69 -1.38
C ALA A 7 -20.53 -14.05 -2.83
N GLY A 8 -19.71 -14.82 -3.52
CA GLY A 8 -19.98 -15.25 -4.90
C GLY A 8 -18.76 -15.85 -5.59
N VAL A 9 -18.96 -16.27 -6.84
CA VAL A 9 -17.93 -16.89 -7.69
C VAL A 9 -17.96 -16.26 -9.08
N VAL A 10 -16.79 -15.93 -9.61
CA VAL A 10 -16.60 -15.53 -11.00
C VAL A 10 -15.95 -16.68 -11.76
N ASN A 11 -16.64 -17.20 -12.77
CA ASN A 11 -16.17 -18.29 -13.60
C ASN A 11 -15.72 -17.79 -14.97
N PHE A 12 -14.51 -18.19 -15.42
CA PHE A 12 -13.99 -17.93 -16.75
C PHE A 12 -14.01 -19.21 -17.57
N VAL A 13 -14.72 -19.19 -18.71
CA VAL A 13 -14.80 -20.31 -19.62
C VAL A 13 -13.87 -20.06 -20.80
N LEU A 14 -12.97 -21.01 -21.08
CA LEU A 14 -12.07 -20.95 -22.23
C LEU A 14 -12.82 -21.38 -23.49
N ASP A 15 -12.49 -20.72 -24.62
CA ASP A 15 -12.95 -21.16 -25.95
C ASP A 15 -12.03 -22.29 -26.46
N ASP A 16 -12.31 -23.52 -26.01
CA ASP A 16 -11.52 -24.72 -26.29
C ASP A 16 -11.86 -25.36 -27.63
N GLU A 17 -12.70 -24.70 -28.46
CA GLU A 17 -13.05 -25.10 -29.83
C GLU A 17 -12.61 -24.06 -30.89
N PHE A 18 -11.81 -23.09 -30.50
CA PHE A 18 -11.36 -22.06 -31.42
C PHE A 18 -10.60 -22.64 -32.61
N VAL A 19 -11.05 -22.30 -33.83
CA VAL A 19 -10.38 -22.65 -35.08
C VAL A 19 -10.11 -21.39 -35.87
N GLY A 20 -8.85 -21.16 -36.26
CA GLY A 20 -8.46 -20.01 -37.06
C GLY A 20 -7.32 -19.22 -36.42
N PHE A 21 -7.23 -17.95 -36.83
CA PHE A 21 -6.26 -17.00 -36.37
C PHE A 21 -6.95 -15.71 -35.95
N LYS A 22 -6.62 -15.20 -34.77
CA LYS A 22 -7.07 -13.88 -34.28
C LYS A 22 -5.88 -13.07 -33.83
N ALA A 23 -5.78 -11.82 -34.27
CA ALA A 23 -4.79 -10.87 -33.77
C ALA A 23 -5.47 -9.55 -33.46
N ALA A 24 -5.10 -8.91 -32.35
CA ALA A 24 -5.61 -7.61 -31.98
C ALA A 24 -4.48 -6.70 -31.51
N TYR A 25 -4.55 -5.44 -31.89
CA TYR A 25 -3.71 -4.37 -31.39
C TYR A 25 -4.59 -3.26 -30.85
N SER A 26 -4.28 -2.83 -29.61
CA SER A 26 -4.93 -1.71 -28.94
C SER A 26 -3.89 -0.67 -28.60
N HIS A 27 -4.21 0.58 -28.79
CA HIS A 27 -3.43 1.72 -28.32
C HIS A 27 -4.35 2.76 -27.73
N GLY A 28 -4.00 3.29 -26.55
CA GLY A 28 -4.76 4.31 -25.88
C GLY A 28 -3.86 5.24 -25.08
N PHE A 29 -4.37 6.42 -24.77
CA PHE A 29 -3.69 7.45 -23.97
C PHE A 29 -4.71 8.36 -23.30
N TYR A 30 -4.28 9.05 -22.25
CA TYR A 30 -5.09 10.08 -21.59
C TYR A 30 -4.80 11.46 -22.18
N ASN A 31 -5.85 12.29 -22.24
CA ASN A 31 -5.79 13.67 -22.64
C ASN A 31 -6.61 14.53 -21.69
N HIS A 32 -6.02 15.59 -21.12
CA HIS A 32 -6.66 16.42 -20.12
C HIS A 32 -6.24 17.89 -20.24
N GLU A 33 -7.20 18.81 -19.97
CA GLU A 33 -6.95 20.25 -19.86
C GLU A 33 -6.91 20.66 -18.38
N ASN A 34 -5.71 20.93 -17.86
CA ASN A 34 -5.50 21.45 -16.51
C ASN A 34 -6.00 22.90 -16.40
N ASN A 35 -7.25 23.09 -16.01
CA ASN A 35 -7.90 24.40 -15.95
C ASN A 35 -8.47 24.76 -14.59
N ASN A 36 -8.15 24.00 -13.53
CA ASN A 36 -8.59 24.25 -12.16
C ASN A 36 -7.94 25.52 -11.58
N GLY A 37 -8.57 26.67 -11.85
CA GLY A 37 -8.04 27.99 -11.45
C GLY A 37 -7.82 28.15 -9.95
N LYS A 38 -8.59 27.42 -9.09
CA LYS A 38 -8.42 27.43 -7.63
C LYS A 38 -7.11 26.76 -7.23
N LEU A 39 -6.86 25.55 -7.71
CA LEU A 39 -5.65 24.80 -7.39
C LEU A 39 -4.39 25.46 -7.99
N ARG A 40 -4.44 25.91 -9.23
CA ARG A 40 -3.33 26.63 -9.87
C ARG A 40 -2.94 27.90 -9.12
N THR A 41 -3.94 28.66 -8.63
CA THR A 41 -3.71 29.86 -7.80
C THR A 41 -3.10 29.47 -6.46
N LEU A 42 -3.59 28.40 -5.84
CA LEU A 42 -3.09 27.89 -4.58
C LEU A 42 -1.62 27.44 -4.70
N GLN A 43 -1.28 26.62 -5.70
CA GLN A 43 0.09 26.17 -5.97
C GLN A 43 1.04 27.34 -6.19
N ALA A 44 0.66 28.33 -7.02
CA ALA A 44 1.45 29.53 -7.26
C ALA A 44 1.68 30.35 -5.99
N SER A 45 0.71 30.40 -5.07
CA SER A 45 0.84 31.14 -3.80
C SER A 45 1.88 30.54 -2.85
N TYR A 46 2.15 29.22 -2.99
CA TYR A 46 3.21 28.51 -2.28
C TYR A 46 4.55 28.49 -3.03
N GLY A 47 4.62 29.09 -4.23
CA GLY A 47 5.81 29.09 -5.08
C GLY A 47 6.08 27.77 -5.79
N TYR A 48 5.09 26.89 -5.87
CA TYR A 48 5.17 25.63 -6.59
C TYR A 48 4.86 25.84 -8.09
N ALA A 49 5.44 25.01 -8.92
CA ALA A 49 5.13 25.00 -10.35
C ALA A 49 3.73 24.42 -10.55
N ASN A 50 2.93 25.07 -11.38
CA ASN A 50 1.65 24.50 -11.84
C ASN A 50 1.91 23.35 -12.83
N ALA A 51 0.98 22.42 -12.91
CA ALA A 51 0.95 21.39 -13.94
C ALA A 51 0.93 22.03 -15.36
N PRO A 52 1.39 21.34 -16.41
CA PRO A 52 1.21 21.79 -17.79
C PRO A 52 -0.26 22.12 -18.06
N LYS A 53 -0.56 23.09 -18.95
CA LYS A 53 -1.95 23.44 -19.24
C LYS A 53 -2.69 22.29 -19.93
N ASP A 54 -2.03 21.67 -20.90
CA ASP A 54 -2.56 20.54 -21.66
C ASP A 54 -1.61 19.37 -21.44
N VAL A 55 -2.14 18.20 -21.14
CA VAL A 55 -1.37 16.98 -20.92
C VAL A 55 -1.90 15.85 -21.80
N THR A 56 -0.99 15.13 -22.44
CA THR A 56 -1.25 13.86 -23.13
C THR A 56 -0.24 12.86 -22.59
N THR A 57 -0.71 11.80 -21.92
CA THR A 57 0.14 10.93 -21.13
C THR A 57 -0.44 9.53 -20.97
N GLY A 58 0.28 8.62 -20.32
CA GLY A 58 -0.22 7.31 -19.93
C GLY A 58 -0.48 6.39 -21.13
N ASP A 59 0.32 6.51 -22.19
CA ASP A 59 0.21 5.62 -23.35
C ASP A 59 0.17 4.16 -22.92
N THR A 60 -0.81 3.42 -23.43
CA THR A 60 -0.94 1.98 -23.22
C THR A 60 -1.05 1.28 -24.57
N GLY A 61 -0.13 0.37 -24.83
CA GLY A 61 -0.13 -0.50 -26.00
C GLY A 61 -0.41 -1.95 -25.60
N LYS A 62 -1.34 -2.60 -26.30
CA LYS A 62 -1.62 -4.02 -26.08
C LYS A 62 -1.64 -4.75 -27.43
N PHE A 63 -0.91 -5.84 -27.52
CA PHE A 63 -0.95 -6.75 -28.68
C PHE A 63 -1.32 -8.15 -28.19
N SER A 64 -2.27 -8.77 -28.87
CA SER A 64 -2.63 -10.17 -28.62
C SER A 64 -2.79 -10.93 -29.92
N MET A 65 -2.50 -12.22 -29.88
CA MET A 65 -2.79 -13.15 -30.96
C MET A 65 -3.17 -14.52 -30.39
N ALA A 66 -4.06 -15.20 -31.11
CA ALA A 66 -4.44 -16.59 -30.86
C ALA A 66 -4.45 -17.36 -32.19
N PHE A 67 -4.06 -18.61 -32.11
CA PHE A 67 -4.12 -19.57 -33.21
C PHE A 67 -4.68 -20.89 -32.68
N GLY A 68 -5.75 -21.36 -33.31
CA GLY A 68 -6.40 -22.62 -32.95
C GLY A 68 -6.67 -23.48 -34.17
N GLY A 69 -6.76 -24.78 -33.94
CA GLY A 69 -7.09 -25.70 -34.99
C GLY A 69 -7.44 -27.12 -34.52
N ASP A 70 -8.30 -27.75 -35.28
CA ASP A 70 -8.65 -29.13 -35.06
C ASP A 70 -7.51 -30.06 -35.42
N ILE A 71 -7.39 -31.12 -34.66
CA ILE A 71 -6.42 -32.20 -34.90
C ILE A 71 -7.15 -33.53 -35.12
N ASN A 72 -6.58 -34.36 -36.00
CA ASN A 72 -7.02 -35.72 -36.28
C ASN A 72 -8.51 -35.83 -36.64
N ASP A 73 -8.93 -35.05 -37.67
CA ASP A 73 -10.32 -35.03 -38.20
C ASP A 73 -11.39 -34.67 -37.15
N GLY A 74 -11.10 -33.68 -36.29
CA GLY A 74 -12.03 -33.16 -35.26
C GLY A 74 -12.03 -33.98 -33.98
N LYS A 75 -11.09 -34.91 -33.77
CA LYS A 75 -10.94 -35.63 -32.48
C LYS A 75 -10.30 -34.80 -31.38
N GLY A 76 -9.85 -33.60 -31.66
CA GLY A 76 -9.32 -32.70 -30.69
C GLY A 76 -9.12 -31.33 -31.26
N ASN A 77 -8.86 -30.36 -30.38
CA ASN A 77 -8.51 -28.99 -30.71
C ASN A 77 -7.30 -28.54 -29.89
N VAL A 78 -6.48 -27.69 -30.45
CA VAL A 78 -5.39 -27.02 -29.73
C VAL A 78 -5.41 -25.54 -30.06
N THR A 79 -5.46 -24.69 -29.04
CA THR A 79 -5.36 -23.24 -29.16
C THR A 79 -4.14 -22.74 -28.40
N ALA A 80 -3.31 -21.95 -29.08
CA ALA A 80 -2.18 -21.24 -28.48
C ALA A 80 -2.40 -19.74 -28.55
N TYR A 81 -1.97 -19.00 -27.51
CA TYR A 81 -2.11 -17.55 -27.47
C TYR A 81 -0.87 -16.86 -26.91
N PHE A 82 -0.73 -15.61 -27.32
CA PHE A 82 0.28 -14.68 -26.85
C PHE A 82 -0.34 -13.31 -26.65
N GLU A 83 0.02 -12.64 -25.54
CA GLU A 83 -0.40 -11.27 -25.26
C GLU A 83 0.76 -10.50 -24.65
N THR A 84 0.89 -9.23 -25.02
CA THR A 84 1.80 -8.27 -24.36
C THR A 84 1.11 -6.95 -24.16
N THR A 85 1.36 -6.33 -23.00
CA THR A 85 0.86 -5.00 -22.60
C THR A 85 2.05 -4.16 -22.15
N ASP A 86 2.11 -2.91 -22.61
CA ASP A 86 3.08 -1.89 -22.21
C ASP A 86 2.30 -0.64 -21.81
N THR A 87 2.31 -0.30 -20.52
CA THR A 87 1.66 0.90 -19.97
C THR A 87 2.71 1.86 -19.46
N LYS A 88 2.66 3.13 -19.92
CA LYS A 88 3.59 4.18 -19.50
C LYS A 88 3.17 4.80 -18.18
N PRO A 89 4.12 5.25 -17.35
CA PRO A 89 3.82 5.91 -16.09
C PRO A 89 3.21 7.29 -16.29
N ILE A 90 2.42 7.73 -15.30
CA ILE A 90 1.92 9.09 -15.16
C ILE A 90 2.44 9.67 -13.85
N LEU A 91 2.95 10.91 -13.88
CA LEU A 91 3.40 11.61 -12.68
C LEU A 91 2.27 12.48 -12.10
N GLN A 92 2.19 12.57 -10.77
CA GLN A 92 1.24 13.45 -10.09
C GLN A 92 1.46 14.93 -10.45
N GLY A 93 2.68 15.33 -10.80
CA GLY A 93 3.00 16.69 -11.24
C GLY A 93 2.39 17.09 -12.59
N GLU A 94 1.78 16.17 -13.33
CA GLU A 94 1.17 16.43 -14.62
C GLU A 94 -0.28 16.94 -14.51
N PHE A 95 -0.94 16.80 -13.32
CA PHE A 95 -2.33 17.16 -13.12
C PHE A 95 -2.51 18.19 -12.01
N ASP A 96 -3.36 19.20 -12.23
CA ASP A 96 -3.63 20.28 -11.26
C ASP A 96 -4.08 19.73 -9.89
N ILE A 97 -4.91 18.68 -9.89
CA ILE A 97 -5.44 18.06 -8.67
C ILE A 97 -4.35 17.41 -7.80
N SER A 98 -3.27 16.94 -8.44
CA SER A 98 -2.22 16.16 -7.78
C SER A 98 -0.84 16.83 -7.76
N ALA A 99 -0.65 17.98 -8.44
CA ALA A 99 0.66 18.64 -8.51
C ALA A 99 1.14 19.19 -7.16
N CYS A 100 0.29 19.31 -6.15
CA CYS A 100 0.69 19.64 -4.80
C CYS A 100 0.04 18.71 -3.79
N ALA A 101 0.80 18.28 -2.76
CA ALA A 101 0.25 17.55 -1.63
C ALA A 101 -0.70 18.46 -0.85
N LEU A 102 -2.01 18.26 -0.99
CA LEU A 102 -3.01 19.03 -0.28
C LEU A 102 -2.95 18.75 1.23
N SER A 103 -3.40 19.70 2.04
CA SER A 103 -3.62 19.50 3.47
C SER A 103 -4.76 20.39 3.98
N GLY A 104 -5.48 19.93 5.03
CA GLY A 104 -6.68 20.58 5.52
C GLY A 104 -7.78 20.63 4.46
N GLY A 105 -8.13 19.48 3.92
CA GLY A 105 -9.07 19.31 2.83
C GLY A 105 -8.51 19.82 1.49
N THR A 106 -9.00 20.94 1.01
CA THR A 106 -8.56 21.54 -0.28
C THR A 106 -7.89 22.91 -0.09
N GLY A 107 -7.67 23.34 1.15
CA GLY A 107 -7.34 24.75 1.47
C GLY A 107 -5.87 25.12 1.39
N ARG A 108 -4.95 24.17 1.44
CA ARG A 108 -3.50 24.43 1.53
C ARG A 108 -2.70 23.46 0.68
N CYS A 109 -1.58 23.90 0.11
CA CYS A 109 -0.51 23.04 -0.35
C CYS A 109 0.39 22.74 0.87
N GLY A 110 0.25 21.54 1.44
CA GLY A 110 1.04 21.06 2.56
C GLY A 110 2.34 20.42 2.12
N GLY A 111 2.44 19.13 2.30
CA GLY A 111 3.60 18.31 1.98
C GLY A 111 4.39 17.90 3.22
N SER A 112 5.56 17.30 2.99
CA SER A 112 6.38 16.73 4.06
C SER A 112 7.13 17.80 4.85
N SER A 113 7.18 17.64 6.16
CA SER A 113 8.04 18.44 7.05
C SER A 113 9.52 18.04 6.97
N THR A 114 9.83 16.97 6.24
CA THR A 114 11.19 16.56 5.86
C THR A 114 11.60 17.36 4.62
N ILE A 115 12.36 18.43 4.83
CA ILE A 115 12.66 19.44 3.80
C ILE A 115 14.07 19.31 3.23
N PRO A 116 14.32 19.71 1.97
CA PRO A 116 15.63 19.62 1.34
C PRO A 116 16.77 20.31 2.08
N PRO A 117 16.59 21.55 2.62
CA PRO A 117 17.62 22.20 3.41
C PRO A 117 17.99 21.46 4.70
N GLY A 118 17.12 20.55 5.15
CA GLY A 118 17.23 19.85 6.44
C GLY A 118 16.54 20.61 7.57
N ARG A 119 15.74 19.87 8.31
CA ARG A 119 15.09 20.31 9.55
C ARG A 119 15.74 19.59 10.73
N TRP A 120 15.94 20.33 11.81
CA TRP A 120 16.38 19.81 13.09
C TRP A 120 15.41 20.29 14.15
N ALA A 121 14.75 19.38 14.81
CA ALA A 121 13.71 19.73 15.75
C ALA A 121 13.73 18.84 16.99
N ASP A 122 13.27 19.43 18.07
CA ASP A 122 13.00 18.78 19.32
C ASP A 122 11.55 18.30 19.30
N PHE A 123 11.34 16.98 19.29
CA PHE A 123 10.01 16.35 19.29
C PHE A 123 9.78 15.59 20.59
N GLY A 124 8.64 15.85 21.23
CA GLY A 124 8.17 15.12 22.39
C GLY A 124 9.11 15.25 23.60
N GLY A 125 9.28 14.17 24.32
CA GLY A 125 9.97 14.12 25.60
C GLY A 125 11.41 14.63 25.66
N TYR A 126 12.04 14.89 24.52
CA TYR A 126 13.31 15.61 24.52
C TYR A 126 13.15 17.02 25.07
N SER A 127 12.03 17.68 24.85
CA SER A 127 11.74 19.01 25.44
C SER A 127 11.51 18.96 26.94
N ALA A 128 11.26 17.82 27.54
CA ALA A 128 11.18 17.70 29.00
C ALA A 128 12.56 17.91 29.68
N TYR A 129 13.66 17.59 28.94
CA TYR A 129 15.03 17.65 29.49
C TYR A 129 16.08 18.28 28.55
N PRO A 130 15.75 19.19 27.63
CA PRO A 130 16.64 19.58 26.55
C PRO A 130 17.82 20.43 26.99
N HIS A 131 17.73 21.12 28.12
CA HIS A 131 18.75 22.04 28.60
C HIS A 131 19.19 21.75 30.05
N ILE A 132 19.39 20.48 30.35
CA ILE A 132 20.15 20.18 31.54
C ILE A 132 21.54 20.73 31.30
N SER A 133 21.83 21.84 32.00
CA SER A 133 23.19 22.37 32.04
C SER A 133 24.14 21.22 32.28
N MET A 134 25.15 21.06 31.41
CA MET A 134 26.16 19.99 31.54
C MET A 134 26.99 20.15 32.83
N THR A 135 26.67 21.13 33.72
CA THR A 135 27.13 21.20 35.08
C THR A 135 26.45 20.22 36.03
N MET A 136 25.32 19.66 35.64
CA MET A 136 24.59 18.70 36.45
C MET A 136 24.96 17.27 36.08
N THR A 137 25.36 16.46 37.04
CA THR A 137 25.56 15.05 36.83
C THR A 137 24.20 14.37 36.67
N ARG A 138 24.19 13.16 36.06
CA ARG A 138 22.98 12.34 35.98
C ARG A 138 22.36 12.07 37.35
N ALA A 139 23.20 11.86 38.36
CA ALA A 139 22.77 11.65 39.74
C ALA A 139 22.08 12.90 40.32
N ASP A 140 22.65 14.10 40.09
CA ASP A 140 22.07 15.38 40.54
C ASP A 140 20.73 15.64 39.85
N PHE A 141 20.60 15.32 38.55
CA PHE A 141 19.34 15.46 37.83
C PHE A 141 18.26 14.53 38.36
N LEU A 142 18.57 13.25 38.56
CA LEU A 142 17.63 12.26 39.10
C LEU A 142 17.20 12.61 40.53
N ALA A 143 18.06 13.29 41.30
CA ALA A 143 17.80 13.76 42.65
C ALA A 143 17.10 15.15 42.71
N ALA A 144 17.03 15.87 41.60
CA ALA A 144 16.37 17.17 41.55
C ALA A 144 14.84 17.05 41.77
N SER A 145 14.28 17.99 42.55
CA SER A 145 12.82 18.09 42.70
C SER A 145 12.11 18.35 41.35
N ASP A 146 10.83 18.05 41.26
CA ASP A 146 10.05 18.33 40.03
C ASP A 146 10.07 19.80 39.63
N ASP A 147 10.10 20.72 40.63
CA ASP A 147 10.31 22.16 40.39
C ASP A 147 11.67 22.46 39.76
N GLY A 148 12.71 21.75 40.15
CA GLY A 148 14.04 21.86 39.56
C GLY A 148 14.10 21.34 38.13
N LYS A 149 13.40 20.25 37.83
CA LYS A 149 13.29 19.70 36.48
C LYS A 149 12.49 20.62 35.57
N THR A 150 11.41 21.23 36.06
CA THR A 150 10.55 22.13 35.28
C THR A 150 11.28 23.42 34.90
N ALA A 151 12.22 23.91 35.74
CA ALA A 151 13.02 25.09 35.44
C ALA A 151 13.97 24.93 34.24
N TYR A 152 14.20 23.70 33.78
CA TYR A 152 15.03 23.36 32.61
C TYR A 152 14.23 23.16 31.32
N LYS A 153 12.91 23.36 31.30
CA LYS A 153 12.12 23.36 30.06
C LYS A 153 12.50 24.57 29.19
N ALA A 154 13.26 24.29 28.13
CA ALA A 154 13.49 25.29 27.11
C ALA A 154 12.31 25.44 26.16
N PRO A 155 12.18 26.57 25.47
CA PRO A 155 11.30 26.68 24.31
C PRO A 155 11.66 25.64 23.28
N ARG A 156 10.63 25.05 22.64
CA ARG A 156 10.80 24.12 21.54
C ARG A 156 11.77 24.67 20.49
N GLN A 157 12.73 23.83 20.09
CA GLN A 157 13.66 24.17 19.03
C GLN A 157 13.14 23.52 17.72
N ASP A 158 12.97 24.33 16.68
CA ASP A 158 12.58 23.88 15.34
C ASP A 158 13.33 24.70 14.30
N PHE A 159 14.45 24.16 13.86
CA PHE A 159 15.37 24.81 12.95
C PHE A 159 15.23 24.25 11.52
N LYS A 160 15.45 25.12 10.53
CA LYS A 160 15.90 24.72 9.19
C LYS A 160 17.34 25.16 8.97
N VAL A 161 18.03 24.45 8.11
CA VAL A 161 19.37 24.81 7.67
C VAL A 161 19.27 25.88 6.58
N SER A 162 20.00 26.99 6.72
CA SER A 162 20.10 28.05 5.71
C SER A 162 21.58 28.42 5.56
N GLY A 163 22.18 28.12 4.39
CA GLY A 163 23.62 28.13 4.25
C GLY A 163 24.25 27.15 5.23
N ASN A 164 25.05 27.68 6.19
CA ASN A 164 25.64 26.89 7.27
C ASN A 164 25.11 27.35 8.66
N GLU A 165 23.89 27.85 8.73
CA GLU A 165 23.26 28.33 9.95
C GLU A 165 21.95 27.62 10.23
N PHE A 166 21.60 27.51 11.52
CA PHE A 166 20.27 27.15 11.98
C PHE A 166 19.43 28.42 12.11
N VAL A 167 18.32 28.46 11.36
CA VAL A 167 17.32 29.51 11.42
C VAL A 167 15.97 28.93 11.75
N ASN A 168 15.00 29.73 12.18
CA ASN A 168 13.64 29.26 12.42
C ASN A 168 13.04 28.68 11.15
N ARG A 169 12.34 27.53 11.25
CA ARG A 169 11.76 26.82 10.09
C ARG A 169 10.62 27.56 9.43
N ASP A 170 9.84 28.35 10.14
CA ASP A 170 8.68 29.11 9.65
C ASP A 170 7.63 28.26 8.92
N GLY A 171 7.44 26.99 9.35
CA GLY A 171 6.42 26.12 8.77
C GLY A 171 6.71 25.59 7.36
N GLN A 172 7.93 25.78 6.83
CA GLN A 172 8.30 25.30 5.49
C GLN A 172 8.08 23.79 5.33
N THR A 173 7.47 23.40 4.22
CA THR A 173 7.24 22.01 3.82
C THR A 173 7.87 21.70 2.45
N TYR A 174 7.95 20.42 2.11
CA TYR A 174 8.42 19.93 0.81
C TYR A 174 7.26 19.29 0.07
N ASN A 175 6.92 19.80 -1.11
CA ASN A 175 5.93 19.21 -1.99
C ASN A 175 6.52 17.96 -2.66
N TYR A 176 6.08 16.77 -2.24
CA TYR A 176 6.57 15.48 -2.72
C TYR A 176 5.77 14.93 -3.92
N ASN A 177 4.57 15.42 -4.15
CA ASN A 177 3.65 14.91 -5.16
C ASN A 177 4.23 14.91 -6.58
N PRO A 178 4.87 15.97 -7.09
CA PRO A 178 5.27 16.03 -8.49
C PRO A 178 6.16 14.88 -8.97
N THR A 179 6.86 14.21 -8.05
CA THR A 179 7.77 13.10 -8.37
C THR A 179 7.14 11.72 -8.16
N ASN A 180 5.98 11.65 -7.52
CA ASN A 180 5.27 10.40 -7.30
C ASN A 180 4.58 9.95 -8.59
N PHE A 181 4.53 8.63 -8.82
CA PHE A 181 3.66 8.09 -9.86
C PHE A 181 2.20 8.22 -9.44
N PHE A 182 1.39 8.74 -10.36
CA PHE A 182 -0.06 8.70 -10.28
C PHE A 182 -0.58 7.40 -10.90
N GLN A 183 0.01 6.98 -12.04
CA GLN A 183 -0.14 5.65 -12.62
C GLN A 183 1.24 4.97 -12.70
N ARG A 184 1.32 3.71 -12.32
CA ARG A 184 2.55 2.92 -12.46
C ARG A 184 2.69 2.42 -13.90
N PRO A 185 3.92 2.30 -14.42
CA PRO A 185 4.15 1.54 -15.65
C PRO A 185 3.90 0.04 -15.39
N ASP A 186 3.49 -0.69 -16.42
CA ASP A 186 3.34 -2.14 -16.39
C ASP A 186 3.74 -2.74 -17.74
N ASP A 187 4.77 -3.56 -17.72
CA ASP A 187 5.20 -4.38 -18.84
C ASP A 187 4.77 -5.82 -18.56
N ARG A 188 3.78 -6.33 -19.30
CA ARG A 188 3.24 -7.67 -19.10
C ARG A 188 3.31 -8.51 -20.36
N MET A 189 3.62 -9.79 -20.21
CA MET A 189 3.61 -10.77 -21.27
C MET A 189 2.93 -12.04 -20.76
N ASN A 190 1.93 -12.50 -21.51
CA ASN A 190 1.24 -13.76 -21.29
C ASN A 190 1.43 -14.68 -22.49
N VAL A 191 1.69 -15.93 -22.24
CA VAL A 191 1.72 -16.97 -23.28
C VAL A 191 1.06 -18.22 -22.72
N GLY A 192 0.29 -18.88 -23.53
CA GLY A 192 -0.33 -20.14 -23.11
C GLY A 192 -0.85 -20.95 -24.27
N PHE A 193 -1.23 -22.14 -23.93
CA PHE A 193 -1.97 -23.02 -24.82
C PHE A 193 -2.95 -23.87 -24.00
N PHE A 194 -4.02 -24.26 -24.62
CA PHE A 194 -4.94 -25.28 -24.12
C PHE A 194 -5.39 -26.17 -25.25
N GLY A 195 -5.74 -27.36 -24.90
CA GLY A 195 -6.17 -28.32 -25.89
C GLY A 195 -6.85 -29.53 -25.30
N LYS A 196 -7.63 -30.18 -26.13
CA LYS A 196 -8.38 -31.39 -25.79
C LYS A 196 -8.22 -32.43 -26.88
N TYR A 197 -8.37 -33.70 -26.51
CA TYR A 197 -8.30 -34.81 -27.43
C TYR A 197 -9.13 -36.01 -26.96
N ASP A 198 -10.03 -36.48 -27.85
CA ASP A 198 -10.84 -37.67 -27.63
C ASP A 198 -9.99 -38.93 -27.78
N ILE A 199 -9.69 -39.60 -26.68
CA ILE A 199 -9.00 -40.91 -26.69
C ILE A 199 -9.96 -42.02 -27.15
N THR A 200 -11.19 -41.93 -26.67
CA THR A 200 -12.31 -42.80 -27.06
C THR A 200 -13.57 -41.96 -27.20
N ASP A 201 -14.66 -42.53 -27.67
CA ASP A 201 -15.96 -41.86 -27.77
C ASP A 201 -16.48 -41.37 -26.38
N ASN A 202 -15.96 -41.92 -25.27
CA ASN A 202 -16.41 -41.67 -23.90
C ASN A 202 -15.30 -41.08 -23.00
N ALA A 203 -14.16 -40.71 -23.56
CA ALA A 203 -13.04 -40.20 -22.79
C ALA A 203 -12.24 -39.16 -23.58
N GLU A 204 -12.22 -37.96 -23.08
CA GLU A 204 -11.40 -36.80 -23.53
C GLU A 204 -10.31 -36.50 -22.53
N VAL A 205 -9.09 -36.33 -23.00
CA VAL A 205 -8.01 -35.71 -22.19
C VAL A 205 -7.87 -34.26 -22.56
N TYR A 206 -7.70 -33.41 -21.58
CA TYR A 206 -7.44 -31.97 -21.79
C TYR A 206 -6.20 -31.49 -21.03
N MET A 207 -5.63 -30.40 -21.49
CA MET A 207 -4.46 -29.78 -20.90
C MET A 207 -4.50 -28.27 -21.10
N ASP A 208 -4.19 -27.51 -20.04
CA ASP A 208 -3.96 -26.07 -20.07
C ASP A 208 -2.55 -25.76 -19.61
N PHE A 209 -1.96 -24.75 -20.21
CA PHE A 209 -0.71 -24.17 -19.76
C PHE A 209 -0.75 -22.66 -19.95
N THR A 210 -0.41 -21.92 -18.90
CA THR A 210 -0.25 -20.45 -18.95
C THR A 210 1.03 -20.06 -18.27
N ALA A 211 1.78 -19.13 -18.90
CA ALA A 211 2.92 -18.47 -18.28
C ALA A 211 2.79 -16.96 -18.42
N MET A 212 3.03 -16.25 -17.33
CA MET A 212 2.99 -14.79 -17.27
C MET A 212 4.33 -14.26 -16.76
N LYS A 213 4.79 -13.15 -17.35
CA LYS A 213 5.78 -12.26 -16.78
C LYS A 213 5.18 -10.86 -16.69
N SER A 214 5.28 -10.23 -15.52
CA SER A 214 4.92 -8.82 -15.33
C SER A 214 6.06 -8.11 -14.63
N GLU A 215 6.38 -6.90 -15.10
CA GLU A 215 7.29 -5.96 -14.47
C GLU A 215 6.58 -4.62 -14.28
N SER A 216 6.51 -4.15 -13.03
CA SER A 216 5.93 -2.87 -12.68
C SER A 216 6.88 -2.10 -11.78
N ASN A 217 6.86 -0.76 -11.88
CA ASN A 217 7.68 0.12 -11.07
C ASN A 217 6.78 1.10 -10.30
N ALA A 218 6.89 1.12 -8.99
CA ALA A 218 6.32 2.17 -8.16
C ALA A 218 7.38 3.22 -7.86
N GLN A 219 7.07 4.50 -8.05
CA GLN A 219 7.95 5.60 -7.70
C GLN A 219 7.28 6.55 -6.73
N ILE A 220 8.02 6.87 -5.67
CA ILE A 220 7.66 7.91 -4.71
C ILE A 220 8.83 8.87 -4.53
N ALA A 221 8.57 10.02 -3.90
CA ALA A 221 9.55 11.06 -3.66
C ALA A 221 10.87 10.56 -3.06
N TYR A 222 11.89 11.39 -3.17
CA TYR A 222 13.23 11.15 -2.66
C TYR A 222 13.24 10.62 -1.23
N SER A 223 14.24 9.83 -0.87
CA SER A 223 14.47 9.39 0.52
C SER A 223 14.92 10.55 1.41
N GLY A 224 15.16 10.28 2.66
CA GLY A 224 15.57 11.29 3.63
C GLY A 224 15.95 10.68 4.97
N THR A 225 16.17 11.53 5.97
CA THR A 225 16.52 11.07 7.31
C THR A 225 15.31 10.80 8.22
N PHE A 226 14.11 11.08 7.84
CA PHE A 226 12.80 10.76 8.45
C PHE A 226 12.79 10.48 9.98
N GLY A 227 13.63 11.16 10.77
CA GLY A 227 13.75 10.92 12.21
C GLY A 227 14.74 9.82 12.62
N ASN A 228 15.44 9.19 11.72
CA ASN A 228 16.42 8.13 12.04
C ASN A 228 17.67 8.64 12.76
N ILE A 229 17.88 9.95 12.82
CA ILE A 229 18.93 10.61 13.60
C ILE A 229 18.23 11.38 14.69
N GLU A 230 18.41 10.97 15.94
CA GLU A 230 17.71 11.55 17.10
C GLU A 230 18.59 12.52 17.90
N SER A 231 19.87 12.67 17.55
CA SER A 231 20.77 13.58 18.26
C SER A 231 21.96 14.04 17.42
N ILE A 232 22.54 15.19 17.80
CA ILE A 232 23.74 15.76 17.19
C ILE A 232 24.92 15.57 18.16
N PRO A 233 25.98 14.81 17.81
CA PRO A 233 27.21 14.82 18.58
C PRO A 233 27.84 16.22 18.54
N CYS A 234 28.02 16.85 19.68
CA CYS A 234 28.47 18.25 19.79
C CYS A 234 29.93 18.48 19.43
N TYR A 235 30.72 17.41 19.25
CA TYR A 235 32.06 17.46 18.67
C TYR A 235 32.09 17.44 17.14
N ASN A 236 30.93 17.37 16.50
CA ASN A 236 30.82 17.14 15.06
C ASN A 236 31.54 18.26 14.27
N ALA A 237 32.51 17.88 13.46
CA ALA A 237 33.34 18.77 12.67
C ALA A 237 32.59 19.50 11.54
N LEU A 238 31.39 19.07 11.22
CA LEU A 238 30.54 19.67 10.19
C LEU A 238 29.64 20.79 10.72
N LEU A 239 29.49 20.94 12.05
CA LEU A 239 28.75 22.03 12.65
C LEU A 239 29.50 23.38 12.46
N SER A 240 28.78 24.40 12.03
CA SER A 240 29.31 25.78 12.14
C SER A 240 29.31 26.26 13.60
N ALA A 241 30.04 27.33 13.86
CA ALA A 241 30.04 27.96 15.20
C ALA A 241 28.65 28.44 15.62
N GLN A 242 27.82 28.91 14.68
CA GLN A 242 26.45 29.33 14.95
C GLN A 242 25.56 28.14 15.31
N GLN A 243 25.65 27.05 14.53
CA GLN A 243 24.87 25.82 14.77
C GLN A 243 25.26 25.17 16.09
N TYR A 244 26.56 25.09 16.40
CA TYR A 244 27.03 24.66 17.70
C TYR A 244 26.45 25.51 18.84
N LYS A 245 26.48 26.85 18.70
CA LYS A 245 25.93 27.75 19.71
C LYS A 245 24.42 27.56 19.85
N ALA A 246 23.70 27.36 18.77
CA ALA A 246 22.25 27.20 18.79
C ALA A 246 21.80 25.86 19.41
N ALA A 247 22.51 24.79 19.15
CA ALA A 247 22.06 23.42 19.53
C ALA A 247 22.85 22.82 20.71
N CYS A 248 24.13 23.16 20.85
CA CYS A 248 25.07 22.43 21.69
C CYS A 248 25.69 23.27 22.84
N SER A 249 25.56 24.58 22.87
CA SER A 249 26.25 25.42 23.86
C SER A 249 25.96 25.01 25.32
N ASP A 250 24.77 24.58 25.58
CA ASP A 250 24.32 24.17 26.91
C ASP A 250 24.74 22.74 27.28
N TYR A 251 25.07 21.91 26.28
CA TYR A 251 25.43 20.51 26.46
C TYR A 251 26.94 20.27 26.51
N ALA A 252 27.70 20.95 25.68
CA ALA A 252 29.07 20.56 25.37
C ALA A 252 30.17 21.22 26.21
N GLY A 253 29.90 22.39 26.79
CA GLY A 253 30.94 23.15 27.51
C GLY A 253 31.64 22.33 28.60
N ASN A 254 30.90 21.59 29.39
CA ASN A 254 31.42 20.82 30.53
C ASN A 254 31.83 19.38 30.15
N ALA A 255 31.18 18.76 29.14
CA ALA A 255 31.59 17.44 28.62
C ALA A 255 33.02 17.51 28.10
N PHE A 256 33.38 18.54 27.34
CA PHE A 256 34.71 18.70 26.78
C PHE A 256 35.74 19.07 27.83
N GLN A 257 35.36 19.78 28.92
CA GLN A 257 36.21 20.02 30.06
C GLN A 257 36.46 18.77 30.91
N ALA A 258 35.42 17.93 31.09
CA ALA A 258 35.52 16.70 31.88
C ALA A 258 36.55 15.70 31.31
N VAL A 259 36.78 15.70 29.99
CA VAL A 259 37.81 14.87 29.34
C VAL A 259 39.13 15.58 29.11
N GLY A 260 39.34 16.77 29.73
CA GLY A 260 40.60 17.50 29.68
C GLY A 260 40.92 18.21 28.36
N MET A 261 39.93 18.33 27.49
CA MET A 261 40.03 19.04 26.22
C MET A 261 39.29 20.37 26.31
N GLY A 262 39.95 21.50 26.15
CA GLY A 262 39.33 22.83 26.20
C GLY A 262 38.11 22.93 25.29
N GLY A 263 37.11 23.76 25.65
CA GLY A 263 35.77 23.84 25.11
C GLY A 263 35.62 24.19 23.61
N SER A 264 36.34 23.51 22.72
CA SER A 264 36.18 23.65 21.28
C SER A 264 35.08 22.73 20.77
N HIS A 265 34.11 23.29 20.03
CA HIS A 265 33.02 22.57 19.43
C HIS A 265 33.43 21.63 18.26
N ALA A 266 34.58 21.93 17.63
CA ALA A 266 35.11 21.12 16.50
C ALA A 266 36.61 20.85 16.77
N PRO A 267 36.95 19.93 17.71
CA PRO A 267 38.33 19.58 17.97
C PRO A 267 38.98 19.02 16.72
N ASN A 268 40.18 19.49 16.39
CA ASN A 268 40.97 18.97 15.28
C ASN A 268 42.15 18.15 15.84
N PHE A 269 42.16 16.86 15.58
CA PHE A 269 43.19 15.94 16.08
C PHE A 269 44.32 15.80 15.07
N VAL A 270 45.37 16.61 15.23
CA VAL A 270 46.51 16.67 14.32
C VAL A 270 47.53 15.58 14.65
N THR A 271 48.00 14.91 13.62
CA THR A 271 49.08 13.92 13.73
C THR A 271 50.36 14.57 14.23
N ILE A 272 50.91 14.08 15.35
CA ILE A 272 52.14 14.50 15.93
C ILE A 272 53.28 13.65 15.36
N ALA A 273 54.16 14.29 14.60
CA ALA A 273 55.33 13.60 14.08
C ALA A 273 56.33 13.25 15.19
N PRO A 274 57.00 12.09 15.15
CA PRO A 274 58.03 11.77 16.13
C PRO A 274 59.23 12.75 16.02
N VAL A 275 59.68 13.22 17.16
CA VAL A 275 60.87 14.06 17.28
C VAL A 275 61.89 13.38 18.13
N ALA A 276 63.07 13.10 17.60
CA ALA A 276 64.13 12.50 18.37
C ALA A 276 64.66 13.49 19.45
N ALA A 277 65.03 12.95 20.61
CA ALA A 277 65.65 13.74 21.65
C ALA A 277 66.98 14.35 21.15
N VAL A 278 67.15 15.64 21.34
CA VAL A 278 68.39 16.36 21.01
C VAL A 278 68.95 16.91 22.30
N ALA A 279 70.17 16.55 22.61
CA ALA A 279 70.86 17.05 23.77
C ALA A 279 71.21 18.58 23.60
N ALA A 280 71.17 19.35 24.69
CA ALA A 280 71.47 20.73 24.66
C ALA A 280 72.93 20.94 24.26
N THR A 281 73.20 21.91 23.40
CA THR A 281 74.56 22.41 23.06
C THR A 281 74.70 23.85 23.55
N ALA A 282 75.88 24.44 23.41
CA ALA A 282 76.08 25.81 23.80
C ALA A 282 75.23 26.85 23.08
N THR A 283 74.59 26.47 21.96
CA THR A 283 73.77 27.35 21.11
C THR A 283 72.37 26.85 20.87
N THR A 284 72.01 25.63 21.27
CA THR A 284 70.69 24.99 21.04
C THR A 284 70.16 24.42 22.34
N ALA A 285 68.89 24.71 22.64
CA ALA A 285 68.18 24.09 23.78
C ALA A 285 67.94 22.60 23.58
N ALA A 286 67.93 21.84 24.66
CA ALA A 286 67.57 20.42 24.60
C ALA A 286 66.14 20.25 24.09
N VAL A 287 65.95 19.32 23.18
CA VAL A 287 64.61 18.91 22.68
C VAL A 287 64.33 17.52 23.27
N ALA A 288 63.26 17.42 23.98
CA ALA A 288 62.79 16.12 24.49
C ALA A 288 62.29 15.21 23.34
N GLU A 289 62.49 13.91 23.48
CA GLU A 289 61.92 12.96 22.56
C GLU A 289 60.36 13.06 22.57
N VAL A 290 59.78 13.27 21.44
CA VAL A 290 58.32 13.20 21.26
C VAL A 290 58.00 11.91 20.48
N LYS A 291 57.28 10.97 21.09
CA LYS A 291 56.73 9.84 20.36
C LYS A 291 55.62 10.32 19.40
N GLY A 292 55.72 9.95 18.14
CA GLY A 292 54.67 10.26 17.17
C GLY A 292 53.35 9.58 17.56
N VAL A 293 52.26 10.31 17.45
CA VAL A 293 50.89 9.79 17.67
C VAL A 293 50.01 10.25 16.49
N SER A 294 49.28 9.36 15.87
CA SER A 294 48.38 9.71 14.78
C SER A 294 47.17 10.51 15.27
N GLY A 295 46.69 11.41 14.45
CA GLY A 295 45.46 12.17 14.73
C GLY A 295 44.26 11.26 14.98
N GLU A 296 44.18 10.12 14.27
CA GLU A 296 43.12 9.13 14.48
C GLU A 296 43.20 8.49 15.90
N SER A 297 44.40 8.16 16.39
CA SER A 297 44.54 7.63 17.73
C SER A 297 44.15 8.63 18.82
N LEU A 298 44.42 9.91 18.60
CA LEU A 298 44.03 11.00 19.50
C LEU A 298 42.49 11.18 19.49
N ALA A 299 41.88 11.18 18.32
CA ALA A 299 40.42 11.27 18.17
C ALA A 299 39.70 10.07 18.81
N LEU A 300 40.20 8.85 18.61
CA LEU A 300 39.66 7.65 19.25
C LEU A 300 39.72 7.71 20.77
N SER A 301 40.87 8.16 21.31
CA SER A 301 41.06 8.34 22.76
C SER A 301 40.08 9.35 23.34
N TYR A 302 39.80 10.45 22.64
CA TYR A 302 38.82 11.47 23.02
C TYR A 302 37.39 10.91 23.07
N ILE A 303 36.96 10.20 22.02
CA ILE A 303 35.63 9.60 21.96
C ILE A 303 35.44 8.57 23.06
N ASN A 304 36.47 7.72 23.32
CA ASN A 304 36.44 6.74 24.40
C ASN A 304 36.31 7.40 25.78
N ALA A 305 36.96 8.52 26.00
CA ALA A 305 36.87 9.29 27.24
C ALA A 305 35.46 9.91 27.43
N LEU A 306 34.83 10.46 26.37
CA LEU A 306 33.44 10.94 26.41
C LEU A 306 32.48 9.81 26.76
N ASN A 307 32.58 8.66 26.07
CA ASN A 307 31.74 7.49 26.34
C ASN A 307 31.90 6.98 27.78
N ALA A 308 33.11 6.96 28.30
CA ALA A 308 33.38 6.56 29.70
C ALA A 308 32.72 7.53 30.68
N SER A 309 32.80 8.85 30.42
CA SER A 309 32.15 9.86 31.29
C SER A 309 30.62 9.78 31.29
N VAL A 310 30.00 9.40 30.16
CA VAL A 310 28.57 9.10 30.11
C VAL A 310 28.26 7.82 30.89
N ALA A 311 29.06 6.76 30.69
CA ALA A 311 28.86 5.47 31.37
C ALA A 311 29.05 5.55 32.90
N SER A 312 29.95 6.39 33.38
CA SER A 312 30.14 6.64 34.81
C SER A 312 29.06 7.57 35.41
N GLY A 313 28.30 8.28 34.57
CA GLY A 313 27.34 9.29 35.00
C GLY A 313 27.95 10.68 35.36
N ASP A 314 29.23 10.91 35.01
CA ASP A 314 29.86 12.19 35.22
C ASP A 314 29.27 13.27 34.32
N ILE A 315 28.78 12.88 33.13
CA ILE A 315 28.01 13.72 32.22
C ILE A 315 26.77 12.97 31.74
N MET A 316 25.73 13.67 31.43
CA MET A 316 24.50 13.06 30.92
C MET A 316 24.62 12.66 29.45
N SER A 317 25.12 13.54 28.61
CA SER A 317 25.31 13.34 27.19
C SER A 317 26.30 14.35 26.63
N TYR A 318 26.92 14.05 25.52
CA TYR A 318 27.69 14.98 24.70
C TYR A 318 26.97 15.29 23.35
N SER A 319 25.72 14.91 23.24
CA SER A 319 24.90 15.11 22.03
C SER A 319 23.70 15.98 22.34
N ALA A 320 23.36 16.88 21.44
CA ALA A 320 22.11 17.63 21.49
C ALA A 320 20.94 16.78 20.97
N PRO A 321 19.83 16.64 21.70
CA PRO A 321 18.71 15.80 21.33
C PRO A 321 17.82 16.48 20.28
N LEU A 322 18.31 16.59 19.06
CA LEU A 322 17.60 17.13 17.91
C LEU A 322 17.44 16.07 16.83
N VAL A 323 16.21 15.83 16.45
CA VAL A 323 15.83 14.89 15.40
C VAL A 323 16.03 15.51 14.02
N SER A 324 16.67 14.78 13.13
CA SER A 324 16.91 15.23 11.75
C SER A 324 15.82 14.78 10.79
N LEU A 325 15.32 15.73 9.99
CA LEU A 325 14.34 15.54 8.93
C LEU A 325 14.84 16.24 7.65
N LYS A 326 15.76 15.60 6.92
CA LYS A 326 16.32 16.12 5.67
C LYS A 326 15.87 15.27 4.49
N ARG A 327 15.23 15.90 3.49
CA ARG A 327 14.93 15.28 2.21
C ARG A 327 16.18 15.23 1.34
N ASN A 328 16.53 14.05 0.84
CA ASN A 328 17.76 13.83 0.04
C ASN A 328 17.48 14.00 -1.45
N VAL A 329 17.17 15.24 -1.86
CA VAL A 329 16.89 15.59 -3.25
C VAL A 329 18.12 15.54 -4.17
N GLU A 330 19.30 15.36 -3.59
CA GLU A 330 20.57 15.15 -4.28
C GLU A 330 20.67 13.76 -4.95
N GLY A 331 19.86 12.80 -4.47
CA GLY A 331 19.77 11.45 -5.02
C GLY A 331 18.70 11.32 -6.12
N ASN A 332 18.16 10.11 -6.23
CA ASN A 332 17.06 9.80 -7.12
C ASN A 332 15.79 9.52 -6.29
N PRO A 333 14.59 9.67 -6.88
CA PRO A 333 13.34 9.21 -6.28
C PRO A 333 13.43 7.74 -5.90
N ARG A 334 12.76 7.34 -4.80
CA ARG A 334 12.66 5.94 -4.38
C ARG A 334 11.81 5.16 -5.36
N GLN A 335 12.24 3.95 -5.69
CA GLN A 335 11.54 3.06 -6.61
C GLN A 335 11.43 1.66 -6.04
N SER A 336 10.26 1.03 -6.24
CA SER A 336 10.05 -0.41 -6.03
C SER A 336 9.80 -1.05 -7.38
N ILE A 337 10.71 -1.90 -7.82
CA ILE A 337 10.58 -2.65 -9.07
C ILE A 337 10.07 -4.04 -8.72
N TYR A 338 8.87 -4.33 -9.18
CA TYR A 338 8.16 -5.59 -8.95
C TYR A 338 8.29 -6.46 -10.20
N ASN A 339 8.79 -7.66 -10.02
CA ASN A 339 8.84 -8.68 -11.07
C ASN A 339 8.07 -9.90 -10.60
N TYR A 340 7.05 -10.26 -11.38
CA TYR A 340 6.27 -11.49 -11.20
C TYR A 340 6.50 -12.43 -12.37
N LYS A 341 6.61 -13.71 -12.06
CA LYS A 341 6.52 -14.79 -13.03
C LYS A 341 5.58 -15.82 -12.47
N SER A 342 4.56 -16.18 -13.24
CA SER A 342 3.65 -17.25 -12.86
C SER A 342 3.59 -18.32 -13.96
N TYR A 343 3.39 -19.53 -13.51
CA TYR A 343 3.16 -20.70 -14.36
C TYR A 343 1.96 -21.43 -13.80
N ASN A 344 1.04 -21.78 -14.66
CA ASN A 344 -0.08 -22.64 -14.31
C ASN A 344 -0.19 -23.76 -15.36
N SER A 345 -0.39 -24.98 -14.90
CA SER A 345 -0.60 -26.13 -15.77
C SER A 345 -1.66 -27.04 -15.17
N THR A 346 -2.64 -27.40 -16.02
CA THR A 346 -3.69 -28.34 -15.68
C THR A 346 -3.65 -29.51 -16.68
N ILE A 347 -3.81 -30.71 -16.21
CA ILE A 347 -4.07 -31.90 -17.04
C ILE A 347 -5.26 -32.65 -16.45
N GLY A 348 -6.20 -32.99 -17.29
CA GLY A 348 -7.40 -33.68 -16.84
C GLY A 348 -7.92 -34.69 -17.84
N ILE A 349 -8.85 -35.48 -17.37
CA ILE A 349 -9.62 -36.42 -18.17
C ILE A 349 -11.10 -36.30 -17.80
N ARG A 350 -11.95 -36.12 -18.78
CA ARG A 350 -13.39 -36.03 -18.62
C ARG A 350 -14.10 -36.94 -19.62
N GLY A 351 -15.32 -37.26 -19.34
CA GLY A 351 -16.10 -38.10 -20.28
C GLY A 351 -17.35 -38.71 -19.66
N ASP A 352 -17.91 -39.66 -20.37
CA ASP A 352 -19.16 -40.34 -19.99
C ASP A 352 -18.86 -41.70 -19.32
N ILE A 353 -19.46 -41.93 -18.15
CA ILE A 353 -19.49 -43.25 -17.50
C ILE A 353 -20.53 -44.13 -18.20
N ASN A 354 -21.69 -43.53 -18.50
CA ASN A 354 -22.78 -44.10 -19.25
C ASN A 354 -23.69 -42.95 -19.75
N ASP A 355 -24.87 -43.28 -20.32
CA ASP A 355 -25.80 -42.29 -20.90
C ASP A 355 -26.30 -41.23 -19.89
N ASP A 356 -26.26 -41.50 -18.58
CA ASP A 356 -26.80 -40.67 -17.52
C ASP A 356 -25.73 -40.02 -16.64
N TRP A 357 -24.48 -40.46 -16.71
CA TRP A 357 -23.41 -40.01 -15.79
C TRP A 357 -22.14 -39.65 -16.52
N THR A 358 -21.58 -38.51 -16.17
CA THR A 358 -20.28 -37.99 -16.63
C THR A 358 -19.29 -37.84 -15.46
N TYR A 359 -18.02 -37.74 -15.80
CA TYR A 359 -16.94 -37.52 -14.84
C TYR A 359 -15.96 -36.49 -15.35
N ASP A 360 -15.27 -35.81 -14.40
CA ASP A 360 -14.10 -34.99 -14.65
C ASP A 360 -13.09 -35.15 -13.50
N PHE A 361 -11.82 -35.40 -13.86
CA PHE A 361 -10.69 -35.47 -12.93
C PHE A 361 -9.54 -34.67 -13.48
N TYR A 362 -8.94 -33.80 -12.66
CA TYR A 362 -7.78 -33.04 -13.07
C TYR A 362 -6.73 -32.90 -11.97
N TYR A 363 -5.51 -32.67 -12.40
CA TYR A 363 -4.40 -32.25 -11.60
C TYR A 363 -3.92 -30.89 -12.10
N GLN A 364 -3.79 -29.90 -11.19
CA GLN A 364 -3.28 -28.57 -11.47
C GLN A 364 -2.04 -28.29 -10.63
N ASN A 365 -1.05 -27.63 -11.24
CA ASN A 365 0.13 -27.10 -10.55
C ASN A 365 0.35 -25.66 -10.93
N SER A 366 0.40 -24.78 -9.94
CA SER A 366 0.62 -23.35 -10.08
C SER A 366 1.86 -22.94 -9.28
N ASP A 367 2.69 -22.09 -9.87
CA ASP A 367 3.91 -21.53 -9.25
C ASP A 367 3.99 -20.05 -9.56
N VAL A 368 4.19 -19.22 -8.53
CA VAL A 368 4.37 -17.78 -8.65
C VAL A 368 5.69 -17.40 -8.02
N ASN A 369 6.56 -16.76 -8.79
CA ASN A 369 7.81 -16.20 -8.32
C ASN A 369 7.70 -14.68 -8.27
N TYR A 370 8.06 -14.10 -7.14
CA TYR A 370 8.06 -12.68 -6.86
C TYR A 370 9.46 -12.18 -6.54
N ASN A 371 9.84 -11.05 -7.15
CA ASN A 371 11.03 -10.31 -6.78
C ASN A 371 10.71 -8.84 -6.71
N ASN A 372 11.05 -8.21 -5.59
CA ASN A 372 11.00 -6.76 -5.43
C ASN A 372 12.41 -6.23 -5.19
N GLU A 373 12.85 -5.29 -6.03
CA GLU A 373 14.04 -4.48 -5.79
C GLU A 373 13.60 -3.08 -5.37
N TYR A 374 13.93 -2.68 -4.15
CA TYR A 374 13.69 -1.32 -3.65
C TYR A 374 14.96 -0.50 -3.76
N ARG A 375 14.92 0.55 -4.61
CA ARG A 375 16.06 1.37 -4.99
C ARG A 375 16.00 2.76 -4.38
N ASN A 376 17.19 3.37 -4.26
CA ASN A 376 17.39 4.79 -3.91
C ASN A 376 16.92 5.16 -2.49
N ASP A 377 16.66 4.20 -1.64
CA ASP A 377 16.46 4.47 -0.22
C ASP A 377 17.80 4.59 0.50
N LEU A 378 17.83 5.26 1.64
CA LEU A 378 19.04 5.46 2.42
C LEU A 378 19.15 4.41 3.53
N SER A 379 20.36 3.89 3.73
CA SER A 379 20.67 3.03 4.86
C SER A 379 20.73 3.83 6.16
N VAL A 380 19.91 3.46 7.15
CA VAL A 380 19.88 4.06 8.49
C VAL A 380 21.27 3.90 9.16
N VAL A 381 21.87 2.73 9.02
CA VAL A 381 23.22 2.45 9.54
C VAL A 381 24.26 3.35 8.88
N ALA A 382 24.21 3.49 7.54
CA ALA A 382 25.13 4.35 6.83
C ALA A 382 24.93 5.84 7.18
N ILE A 383 23.69 6.32 7.30
CA ILE A 383 23.37 7.68 7.75
C ILE A 383 24.00 7.95 9.12
N ASN A 384 23.72 7.11 10.11
CA ASN A 384 24.23 7.30 11.47
C ASN A 384 25.75 7.30 11.54
N ARG A 385 26.44 6.50 10.72
CA ARG A 385 27.91 6.53 10.60
C ARG A 385 28.40 7.80 9.90
N ALA A 386 27.75 8.19 8.81
CA ALA A 386 28.16 9.31 7.96
C ALA A 386 27.99 10.69 8.61
N VAL A 387 27.03 10.84 9.54
CA VAL A 387 26.81 12.10 10.28
C VAL A 387 27.63 12.17 11.58
N ASN A 388 28.16 11.07 12.08
CA ASN A 388 29.03 11.04 13.25
C ASN A 388 30.49 11.26 12.84
N VAL A 389 30.90 12.53 12.82
CA VAL A 389 32.13 13.00 12.18
C VAL A 389 32.96 13.82 13.13
N ILE A 390 34.29 13.61 13.10
CA ILE A 390 35.27 14.38 13.84
C ILE A 390 36.39 14.88 12.92
N SER A 391 37.09 15.96 13.28
CA SER A 391 38.20 16.46 12.46
C SER A 391 39.51 15.75 12.79
N VAL A 392 40.16 15.18 11.77
CA VAL A 392 41.50 14.59 11.84
C VAL A 392 42.37 15.27 10.77
N ASP A 393 43.47 15.89 11.18
CA ASP A 393 44.37 16.66 10.29
C ASP A 393 43.64 17.70 9.41
N GLY A 394 42.56 18.28 9.94
CA GLY A 394 41.70 19.26 9.24
C GLY A 394 40.66 18.65 8.28
N VAL A 395 40.58 17.33 8.20
CA VAL A 395 39.62 16.63 7.35
C VAL A 395 38.49 16.03 8.21
N ALA A 396 37.26 16.28 7.80
CA ALA A 396 36.07 15.66 8.40
C ALA A 396 36.11 14.15 8.18
N THR A 397 36.17 13.36 9.23
CA THR A 397 36.40 11.90 9.17
C THR A 397 35.33 11.19 10.01
N CYS A 398 34.69 10.15 9.45
CA CYS A 398 33.73 9.34 10.20
C CYS A 398 34.37 8.69 11.41
N VAL A 399 33.72 8.74 12.56
CA VAL A 399 34.13 8.05 13.78
C VAL A 399 34.21 6.53 13.55
N SER A 400 33.26 5.96 12.81
CA SER A 400 33.25 4.53 12.47
C SER A 400 34.47 4.08 11.65
N LYS A 401 35.06 4.96 10.83
CA LYS A 401 36.31 4.69 10.11
C LYS A 401 37.49 4.66 11.06
N ILE A 402 37.58 5.62 11.98
CA ILE A 402 38.64 5.66 13.01
C ILE A 402 38.57 4.44 13.94
N GLN A 403 37.36 3.98 14.25
CA GLN A 403 37.13 2.79 15.06
C GLN A 403 37.42 1.47 14.32
N GLY A 404 37.68 1.52 13.01
CA GLY A 404 37.87 0.32 12.20
C GLY A 404 36.56 -0.48 11.94
N ILE A 405 35.39 0.14 12.19
CA ILE A 405 34.06 -0.46 11.99
C ILE A 405 33.67 -0.41 10.53
N ASP A 406 33.93 0.73 9.85
CA ASP A 406 33.55 0.96 8.47
C ASP A 406 34.56 1.83 7.73
N ALA A 407 35.48 1.16 7.03
CA ALA A 407 36.52 1.83 6.27
C ALA A 407 36.00 2.66 5.07
N ASN A 408 34.79 2.33 4.59
CA ASN A 408 34.15 2.95 3.42
C ASN A 408 33.27 4.14 3.81
N CYS A 409 33.14 4.47 5.09
CA CYS A 409 32.28 5.54 5.54
C CYS A 409 32.66 6.88 4.93
N VAL A 410 31.67 7.58 4.39
CA VAL A 410 31.74 8.90 3.77
C VAL A 410 30.99 9.90 4.62
N PRO A 411 31.60 11.01 5.10
CA PRO A 411 30.88 12.05 5.81
C PRO A 411 29.72 12.62 4.99
N TYR A 412 28.55 12.75 5.64
CA TYR A 412 27.36 13.36 5.07
C TYR A 412 27.04 14.64 5.81
N ASN A 413 27.10 15.78 5.11
CA ASN A 413 26.91 17.09 5.74
C ASN A 413 25.42 17.49 5.73
N LEU A 414 24.73 17.19 6.82
CA LEU A 414 23.34 17.60 7.06
C LEU A 414 23.21 19.05 7.60
N PHE A 415 24.31 19.72 7.86
CA PHE A 415 24.36 21.04 8.53
C PHE A 415 24.59 22.18 7.53
N GLN A 416 24.69 21.87 6.25
CA GLN A 416 24.81 22.84 5.18
C GLN A 416 23.61 22.75 4.26
N GLY A 417 22.85 23.86 4.16
CA GLY A 417 21.73 23.98 3.21
C GLY A 417 22.28 24.31 1.82
N GLY A 418 21.71 23.65 0.81
CA GLY A 418 21.99 23.88 -0.59
C GLY A 418 20.94 23.18 -1.42
N LEU A 419 20.90 23.52 -2.72
CA LEU A 419 19.99 22.89 -3.67
C LEU A 419 20.68 21.67 -4.33
N ALA A 420 19.89 20.77 -4.86
CA ALA A 420 20.36 19.64 -5.67
C ALA A 420 21.39 20.09 -6.72
N GLY A 421 22.55 19.46 -6.71
CA GLY A 421 23.67 19.80 -7.59
C GLY A 421 24.74 20.73 -6.98
N ASP A 422 24.55 21.18 -5.75
CA ASP A 422 25.60 21.92 -5.04
C ASP A 422 26.66 20.93 -4.53
N ALA A 423 27.80 20.85 -5.26
CA ALA A 423 28.89 19.92 -4.98
C ALA A 423 29.54 20.10 -3.59
N GLY A 424 29.20 21.18 -2.88
CA GLY A 424 29.67 21.45 -1.52
C GLY A 424 28.97 20.63 -0.44
N ILE A 425 27.80 20.03 -0.73
CA ILE A 425 27.03 19.26 0.26
C ILE A 425 27.43 17.79 0.26
N GLN A 426 27.84 17.26 -0.86
CA GLN A 426 28.32 15.89 -1.01
C GLN A 426 29.82 15.85 -0.91
N GLY A 427 30.38 15.54 0.25
CA GLY A 427 31.79 15.27 0.36
C GLY A 427 32.23 14.25 -0.70
N VAL A 428 33.13 14.62 -1.59
CA VAL A 428 33.80 13.69 -2.51
C VAL A 428 35.02 13.11 -1.78
N ILE A 429 35.08 11.80 -1.68
CA ILE A 429 36.23 11.10 -1.11
C ILE A 429 37.21 10.69 -2.18
N ASP A 430 38.43 10.39 -1.74
CA ASP A 430 39.49 9.71 -2.53
C ASP A 430 38.89 8.48 -3.22
N GLY A 431 38.83 8.54 -4.56
CA GLY A 431 38.24 7.50 -5.38
C GLY A 431 36.92 7.87 -6.05
N GLY A 432 36.38 9.06 -5.84
CA GLY A 432 35.20 9.59 -6.53
C GLY A 432 33.85 9.08 -5.96
N GLN A 433 33.85 8.32 -4.87
CA GLN A 433 32.61 7.93 -4.19
C GLN A 433 32.00 9.13 -3.47
N THR A 434 30.75 9.41 -3.73
CA THR A 434 29.98 10.48 -3.08
C THR A 434 29.33 9.97 -1.79
N ALA A 435 28.89 10.89 -0.92
CA ALA A 435 28.05 10.53 0.21
C ALA A 435 26.77 9.82 -0.25
N GLN A 436 26.20 10.24 -1.38
CA GLN A 436 25.04 9.62 -1.98
C GLN A 436 25.26 8.13 -2.31
N ASP A 437 26.39 7.79 -2.95
CA ASP A 437 26.74 6.40 -3.29
C ASP A 437 26.95 5.52 -2.04
N TYR A 438 27.46 6.12 -0.96
CA TYR A 438 27.62 5.43 0.31
C TYR A 438 26.29 5.19 1.03
N LEU A 439 25.37 6.15 0.96
CA LEU A 439 24.11 6.11 1.70
C LEU A 439 23.03 5.31 0.99
N ALA A 440 22.88 5.49 -0.33
CA ALA A 440 21.83 4.85 -1.12
C ALA A 440 22.12 3.36 -1.30
N LYS A 441 21.11 2.54 -1.07
CA LYS A 441 21.20 1.09 -1.25
C LYS A 441 19.96 0.55 -1.95
N SER A 442 20.21 -0.48 -2.77
CA SER A 442 19.13 -1.37 -3.21
C SER A 442 18.96 -2.49 -2.20
N THR A 443 17.73 -2.81 -1.90
CA THR A 443 17.35 -3.95 -1.05
C THR A 443 16.38 -4.84 -1.81
N PHE A 444 16.31 -6.12 -1.40
CA PHE A 444 15.59 -7.14 -2.17
C PHE A 444 14.67 -7.94 -1.28
N ILE A 445 13.50 -8.26 -1.86
CA ILE A 445 12.56 -9.22 -1.30
C ILE A 445 12.23 -10.24 -2.39
N ASN A 446 12.45 -11.52 -2.10
CA ASN A 446 12.09 -12.60 -2.99
C ASN A 446 10.97 -13.41 -2.36
N GLY A 447 10.05 -13.91 -3.17
CA GLY A 447 8.96 -14.77 -2.72
C GLY A 447 8.64 -15.85 -3.73
N ASP A 448 8.11 -16.95 -3.22
CA ASP A 448 7.59 -18.05 -4.02
C ASP A 448 6.23 -18.44 -3.44
N GLY A 449 5.22 -18.62 -4.30
CA GLY A 449 3.93 -19.18 -3.94
C GLY A 449 3.66 -20.40 -4.82
N LYS A 450 3.17 -21.48 -4.23
CA LYS A 450 2.85 -22.71 -4.93
C LYS A 450 1.50 -23.25 -4.53
N GLN A 451 0.79 -23.78 -5.50
CA GLN A 451 -0.47 -24.47 -5.28
C GLN A 451 -0.52 -25.71 -6.15
N LYS A 452 -0.91 -26.84 -5.57
CA LYS A 452 -1.25 -28.06 -6.30
C LYS A 452 -2.66 -28.45 -5.95
N ILE A 453 -3.41 -28.86 -6.94
CA ILE A 453 -4.80 -29.30 -6.78
C ILE A 453 -4.94 -30.65 -7.48
N LEU A 454 -5.56 -31.60 -6.78
CA LEU A 454 -6.13 -32.79 -7.37
C LEU A 454 -7.64 -32.75 -7.10
N SER A 455 -8.43 -32.69 -8.16
CA SER A 455 -9.88 -32.60 -8.06
C SER A 455 -10.55 -33.64 -8.94
N GLY A 456 -11.69 -34.10 -8.51
CA GLY A 456 -12.51 -34.99 -9.33
C GLY A 456 -13.97 -34.99 -8.89
N TYR A 457 -14.87 -35.08 -9.86
CA TYR A 457 -16.28 -35.21 -9.60
C TYR A 457 -16.98 -36.11 -10.61
N VAL A 458 -18.13 -36.57 -10.20
CA VAL A 458 -19.11 -37.23 -11.06
C VAL A 458 -20.40 -36.43 -11.00
N THR A 459 -21.07 -36.30 -12.15
CA THR A 459 -22.38 -35.65 -12.23
C THR A 459 -23.30 -36.46 -13.10
N GLY A 460 -24.56 -36.48 -12.73
CA GLY A 460 -25.55 -37.23 -13.55
C GLY A 460 -26.92 -37.32 -12.92
N ASP A 461 -27.75 -38.05 -13.60
CA ASP A 461 -29.14 -38.32 -13.26
C ASP A 461 -29.23 -39.49 -12.28
N THR A 462 -29.87 -39.27 -11.13
CA THR A 462 -30.03 -40.31 -10.09
C THR A 462 -31.07 -41.39 -10.48
N GLY A 463 -31.87 -41.15 -11.51
CA GLY A 463 -33.01 -42.02 -11.86
C GLY A 463 -34.21 -41.88 -10.90
N TYR A 464 -34.12 -41.09 -9.86
CA TYR A 464 -35.23 -40.86 -8.92
C TYR A 464 -36.00 -39.59 -9.31
N THR A 465 -37.26 -39.76 -9.67
CA THR A 465 -38.19 -38.69 -10.03
C THR A 465 -39.21 -38.45 -8.91
N ILE A 466 -39.30 -37.21 -8.43
CA ILE A 466 -40.33 -36.79 -7.47
C ILE A 466 -41.70 -36.92 -8.15
N PRO A 467 -42.74 -37.44 -7.45
CA PRO A 467 -44.06 -37.51 -8.05
C PRO A 467 -44.60 -36.17 -8.53
N GLY A 468 -44.80 -36.03 -9.84
CA GLY A 468 -45.22 -34.78 -10.49
C GLY A 468 -44.09 -33.95 -11.10
N ALA A 469 -42.84 -34.33 -10.91
CA ALA A 469 -41.67 -33.67 -11.51
C ALA A 469 -41.49 -34.08 -12.99
N PRO A 470 -40.94 -33.21 -13.85
CA PRO A 470 -40.70 -33.48 -15.26
C PRO A 470 -39.53 -34.42 -15.52
N SER A 471 -38.56 -34.46 -14.63
CA SER A 471 -37.32 -35.26 -14.74
C SER A 471 -36.86 -35.73 -13.37
N SER A 472 -35.84 -36.58 -13.34
CA SER A 472 -35.20 -37.07 -12.15
C SER A 472 -34.31 -36.02 -11.51
N ILE A 473 -33.92 -36.24 -10.24
CA ILE A 473 -32.97 -35.43 -9.50
C ILE A 473 -31.60 -35.63 -10.12
N SER A 474 -30.90 -34.53 -10.43
CA SER A 474 -29.48 -34.55 -10.76
C SER A 474 -28.59 -34.43 -9.50
N LEU A 475 -27.44 -35.08 -9.54
CA LEU A 475 -26.45 -35.07 -8.46
C LEU A 475 -25.08 -34.75 -9.02
N VAL A 476 -24.38 -33.86 -8.36
CA VAL A 476 -22.92 -33.74 -8.45
C VAL A 476 -22.33 -34.24 -7.14
N ALA A 477 -21.27 -35.05 -7.19
CA ALA A 477 -20.50 -35.42 -6.01
C ALA A 477 -19.00 -35.41 -6.35
N GLY A 478 -18.21 -34.78 -5.56
CA GLY A 478 -16.79 -34.58 -5.84
C GLY A 478 -15.93 -34.45 -4.60
N PHE A 479 -14.63 -34.48 -4.85
CA PHE A 479 -13.58 -34.21 -3.89
C PHE A 479 -12.54 -33.27 -4.47
N GLU A 480 -11.83 -32.59 -3.62
CA GLU A 480 -10.68 -31.78 -3.97
C GLU A 480 -9.63 -31.86 -2.86
N THR A 481 -8.35 -32.03 -3.20
CA THR A 481 -7.25 -31.88 -2.27
C THR A 481 -6.29 -30.82 -2.79
N LYS A 482 -5.88 -29.89 -1.91
CA LYS A 482 -5.01 -28.77 -2.23
C LYS A 482 -3.78 -28.78 -1.32
N GLU A 483 -2.61 -28.57 -1.90
CA GLU A 483 -1.38 -28.23 -1.19
C GLU A 483 -1.04 -26.75 -1.49
N LEU A 484 -0.96 -25.92 -0.47
CA LEU A 484 -0.61 -24.49 -0.60
C LEU A 484 0.66 -24.20 0.18
N SER A 485 1.59 -23.48 -0.43
CA SER A 485 2.78 -22.98 0.27
C SER A 485 3.17 -21.60 -0.22
N ALA A 486 3.67 -20.76 0.68
CA ALA A 486 4.24 -19.47 0.34
C ALA A 486 5.47 -19.19 1.20
N ASP A 487 6.45 -18.54 0.59
CA ASP A 487 7.71 -18.15 1.20
C ASP A 487 8.09 -16.74 0.75
N PHE A 488 8.37 -15.84 1.69
CA PHE A 488 8.70 -14.45 1.46
C PHE A 488 9.99 -14.12 2.21
N ARG A 489 11.05 -13.83 1.47
CA ARG A 489 12.43 -13.75 1.97
C ARG A 489 13.04 -12.37 1.72
N PRO A 490 12.92 -11.43 2.67
CA PRO A 490 13.67 -10.19 2.64
C PRO A 490 15.18 -10.41 2.81
N ASP A 491 15.99 -9.54 2.21
CA ASP A 491 17.44 -9.52 2.43
C ASP A 491 17.80 -9.04 3.84
N THR A 492 19.09 -9.09 4.20
CA THR A 492 19.54 -8.73 5.55
C THR A 492 19.26 -7.26 5.91
N PRO A 493 19.54 -6.26 5.04
CA PRO A 493 19.20 -4.87 5.36
C PRO A 493 17.70 -4.66 5.60
N THR A 494 16.84 -5.29 4.79
CA THR A 494 15.37 -5.22 4.95
C THR A 494 14.93 -5.83 6.28
N LYS A 495 15.47 -7.01 6.64
CA LYS A 495 15.18 -7.66 7.93
C LYS A 495 15.65 -6.87 9.14
N GLN A 496 16.67 -6.04 8.99
CA GLN A 496 17.21 -5.20 10.06
C GLN A 496 16.59 -3.81 10.14
N GLY A 497 15.65 -3.48 9.23
CA GLY A 497 15.08 -2.13 9.12
C GLY A 497 16.09 -1.08 8.65
N ASP A 498 17.14 -1.48 7.92
CA ASP A 498 18.18 -0.58 7.41
C ASP A 498 17.73 0.15 6.14
N ARG A 499 16.50 0.67 6.19
CA ARG A 499 15.86 1.49 5.13
C ARG A 499 15.17 2.69 5.76
N SER A 500 15.68 3.87 5.52
CA SER A 500 15.23 5.10 6.17
C SER A 500 13.76 5.43 5.88
N GLY A 501 13.29 5.14 4.69
CA GLY A 501 11.94 5.50 4.23
C GLY A 501 10.90 4.38 4.31
N SER A 502 11.20 3.24 4.97
CA SER A 502 10.27 2.11 5.05
C SER A 502 9.59 1.92 6.42
N GLY A 503 9.95 2.73 7.39
CA GLY A 503 9.37 2.70 8.73
C GLY A 503 9.95 1.65 9.68
N GLY A 504 10.40 0.48 9.20
CA GLY A 504 10.91 -0.55 10.10
C GLY A 504 11.41 -1.82 9.40
N ALA A 505 11.62 -2.87 10.19
CA ALA A 505 12.06 -4.16 9.73
C ALA A 505 10.91 -4.94 9.05
N THR A 506 11.21 -5.57 7.92
CA THR A 506 10.32 -6.54 7.28
C THR A 506 10.89 -7.93 7.51
N LEU A 507 10.15 -8.77 8.22
CA LEU A 507 10.56 -10.12 8.57
C LEU A 507 10.12 -11.14 7.51
N PRO A 508 10.80 -12.30 7.39
CA PRO A 508 10.38 -13.34 6.46
C PRO A 508 9.05 -13.95 6.87
N ILE A 509 8.30 -14.39 5.84
CA ILE A 509 7.07 -15.16 5.99
C ILE A 509 7.33 -16.51 5.33
N GLY A 510 6.83 -17.59 5.91
CA GLY A 510 6.86 -18.91 5.28
C GLY A 510 5.89 -19.83 5.98
N GLY A 511 5.10 -20.54 5.19
CA GLY A 511 4.15 -21.50 5.68
C GLY A 511 3.57 -22.36 4.58
N GLU A 512 2.98 -23.45 4.99
CA GLU A 512 2.27 -24.37 4.12
C GLU A 512 1.09 -24.98 4.87
N TYR A 513 0.06 -25.36 4.15
CA TYR A 513 -1.01 -26.21 4.63
C TYR A 513 -1.67 -26.97 3.50
N ASP A 514 -2.29 -28.08 3.85
CA ASP A 514 -3.08 -28.93 2.96
C ASP A 514 -4.55 -28.81 3.31
N VAL A 515 -5.41 -29.02 2.32
CA VAL A 515 -6.86 -29.00 2.47
C VAL A 515 -7.44 -30.22 1.77
N ASP A 516 -8.29 -30.98 2.46
CA ASP A 516 -9.08 -32.07 1.89
C ASP A 516 -10.56 -31.71 1.94
N GLU A 517 -11.22 -31.75 0.79
CA GLU A 517 -12.59 -31.27 0.62
C GLU A 517 -13.49 -32.31 -0.02
N PHE A 518 -14.74 -32.38 0.44
CA PHE A 518 -15.81 -33.16 -0.16
C PHE A 518 -17.03 -32.27 -0.39
N TYR A 519 -17.69 -32.45 -1.51
CA TYR A 519 -18.90 -31.71 -1.82
C TYR A 519 -19.92 -32.54 -2.59
N PHE A 520 -21.19 -32.14 -2.44
CA PHE A 520 -22.26 -32.60 -3.29
C PHE A 520 -23.26 -31.49 -3.56
N GLU A 521 -23.90 -31.57 -4.74
CA GLU A 521 -24.96 -30.66 -5.16
C GLU A 521 -26.12 -31.46 -5.76
N LEU A 522 -27.33 -31.02 -5.47
CA LEU A 522 -28.58 -31.63 -5.98
C LEU A 522 -29.36 -30.58 -6.78
N GLY A 523 -29.73 -30.94 -8.03
CA GLY A 523 -30.72 -30.24 -8.81
C GLY A 523 -32.05 -31.00 -8.73
N ILE A 524 -33.04 -30.38 -8.12
CA ILE A 524 -34.33 -31.05 -7.81
C ILE A 524 -35.44 -30.37 -8.60
N PRO A 525 -35.87 -30.92 -9.75
CA PRO A 525 -37.05 -30.47 -10.46
C PRO A 525 -38.30 -30.88 -9.66
N VAL A 526 -39.08 -29.88 -9.18
CA VAL A 526 -40.29 -30.12 -8.37
C VAL A 526 -41.53 -30.16 -9.26
N THR A 527 -41.61 -29.19 -10.19
CA THR A 527 -42.65 -29.15 -11.24
C THR A 527 -41.99 -28.72 -12.56
N ASN A 528 -42.75 -28.57 -13.65
CA ASN A 528 -42.23 -28.00 -14.90
C ASN A 528 -41.68 -26.56 -14.71
N ASP A 529 -42.20 -25.86 -13.73
CA ASP A 529 -41.95 -24.41 -13.53
C ASP A 529 -41.11 -24.12 -12.29
N LEU A 530 -40.87 -25.09 -11.40
CA LEU A 530 -40.14 -24.93 -10.14
C LEU A 530 -39.01 -25.94 -10.03
N SER A 531 -37.81 -25.46 -9.83
CA SER A 531 -36.62 -26.24 -9.44
C SER A 531 -36.05 -25.76 -8.14
N ILE A 532 -35.45 -26.64 -7.36
CA ILE A 532 -34.70 -26.38 -6.14
C ILE A 532 -33.28 -26.87 -6.33
N GLU A 533 -32.33 -26.13 -5.83
CA GLU A 533 -30.91 -26.52 -5.73
C GLU A 533 -30.53 -26.65 -4.26
N ALA A 534 -29.75 -27.65 -3.92
CA ALA A 534 -29.17 -27.80 -2.59
C ALA A 534 -27.71 -28.26 -2.71
N GLY A 535 -26.82 -27.61 -2.02
CA GLY A 535 -25.39 -27.92 -2.03
C GLY A 535 -24.81 -27.94 -0.62
N PHE A 536 -23.81 -28.79 -0.44
CA PHE A 536 -23.01 -28.87 0.79
C PHE A 536 -21.55 -29.14 0.42
N ARG A 537 -20.63 -28.45 1.10
CA ARG A 537 -19.18 -28.65 1.01
C ARG A 537 -18.60 -28.66 2.42
N SER A 538 -17.68 -29.57 2.68
CA SER A 538 -16.91 -29.63 3.92
C SER A 538 -15.43 -29.72 3.58
N ALA A 539 -14.61 -28.98 4.30
CA ALA A 539 -13.16 -28.95 4.13
C ALA A 539 -12.44 -29.13 5.47
N GLU A 540 -11.43 -29.97 5.47
CA GLU A 540 -10.53 -30.21 6.61
C GLU A 540 -9.12 -29.70 6.27
N TYR A 541 -8.57 -28.83 7.15
CA TYR A 541 -7.27 -28.20 6.95
C TYR A 541 -6.21 -28.86 7.83
N SER A 542 -4.99 -29.04 7.32
CA SER A 542 -3.87 -29.59 8.10
C SER A 542 -3.48 -28.69 9.30
N THR A 543 -3.96 -27.47 9.35
CA THR A 543 -3.88 -26.55 10.52
C THR A 543 -4.80 -26.97 11.67
N GLY A 544 -5.73 -27.90 11.43
CA GLY A 544 -6.74 -28.35 12.37
C GLY A 544 -8.05 -27.55 12.33
N ALA A 545 -8.19 -26.62 11.38
CA ALA A 545 -9.47 -25.96 11.11
C ALA A 545 -10.38 -26.86 10.26
N GLU A 546 -11.68 -26.71 10.42
CA GLU A 546 -12.71 -27.33 9.59
C GLU A 546 -13.65 -26.22 9.11
N THR A 547 -14.12 -26.30 7.87
CA THR A 547 -15.09 -25.36 7.31
C THR A 547 -16.20 -26.09 6.61
N ASP A 548 -17.45 -25.59 6.77
CA ASP A 548 -18.62 -26.09 6.10
C ASP A 548 -19.30 -24.97 5.32
N SER A 549 -19.83 -25.29 4.14
CA SER A 549 -20.59 -24.36 3.33
C SER A 549 -21.88 -25.03 2.85
N THR A 550 -22.98 -24.30 2.89
CA THR A 550 -24.29 -24.78 2.45
C THR A 550 -24.95 -23.82 1.48
N LYS A 551 -25.70 -24.32 0.55
CA LYS A 551 -26.54 -23.53 -0.35
C LYS A 551 -27.92 -24.18 -0.50
N LEU A 552 -28.96 -23.34 -0.49
CA LEU A 552 -30.31 -23.69 -0.88
C LEU A 552 -30.83 -22.64 -1.86
N GLY A 553 -31.16 -23.05 -3.08
CA GLY A 553 -31.68 -22.18 -4.12
C GLY A 553 -33.04 -22.64 -4.62
N ALA A 554 -33.84 -21.71 -5.13
CA ALA A 554 -35.08 -21.99 -5.82
C ALA A 554 -35.21 -21.10 -7.07
N TYR A 555 -35.62 -21.70 -8.16
CA TYR A 555 -35.94 -21.02 -9.41
C TYR A 555 -37.39 -21.39 -9.80
N TRP A 556 -38.22 -20.34 -10.01
CA TRP A 556 -39.65 -20.52 -10.31
C TRP A 556 -40.08 -19.68 -11.53
N THR A 557 -40.44 -20.32 -12.62
CA THR A 557 -41.06 -19.68 -13.76
C THR A 557 -42.55 -19.48 -13.45
N VAL A 558 -42.93 -18.27 -13.02
CA VAL A 558 -44.32 -17.96 -12.61
C VAL A 558 -45.27 -18.00 -13.81
N ASN A 559 -44.79 -17.49 -14.95
CA ASN A 559 -45.42 -17.50 -16.26
C ASN A 559 -44.38 -17.16 -17.35
N ASP A 560 -44.80 -17.07 -18.60
CA ASP A 560 -43.95 -16.77 -19.76
C ASP A 560 -43.24 -15.42 -19.65
N ASP A 561 -43.75 -14.48 -18.84
CA ASP A 561 -43.21 -13.13 -18.67
C ASP A 561 -42.33 -12.97 -17.40
N VAL A 562 -42.43 -13.84 -16.39
CA VAL A 562 -41.84 -13.63 -15.08
C VAL A 562 -41.23 -14.92 -14.51
N SER A 563 -39.96 -14.87 -14.20
CA SER A 563 -39.26 -15.90 -13.39
C SER A 563 -38.74 -15.30 -12.09
N LEU A 564 -38.85 -16.05 -11.00
CA LEU A 564 -38.34 -15.69 -9.68
C LEU A 564 -37.18 -16.59 -9.31
N ARG A 565 -36.22 -16.03 -8.59
CA ARG A 565 -35.09 -16.78 -8.00
C ARG A 565 -34.87 -16.34 -6.56
N ALA A 566 -34.48 -17.28 -5.72
CA ALA A 566 -34.08 -16.99 -4.35
C ALA A 566 -32.94 -17.94 -3.95
N SER A 567 -31.97 -17.45 -3.21
CA SER A 567 -30.97 -18.31 -2.62
C SER A 567 -30.61 -17.89 -1.20
N PHE A 568 -30.28 -18.88 -0.39
CA PHE A 568 -29.67 -18.75 0.92
C PHE A 568 -28.37 -19.57 0.89
N ALA A 569 -27.26 -18.97 1.30
CA ALA A 569 -25.98 -19.64 1.38
C ALA A 569 -25.24 -19.26 2.65
N THR A 570 -24.58 -20.26 3.26
CA THR A 570 -23.56 -20.02 4.28
C THR A 570 -22.21 -20.47 3.73
N ALA A 571 -21.16 -19.74 4.03
CA ALA A 571 -19.81 -20.13 3.65
C ALA A 571 -18.83 -19.77 4.77
N GLN A 572 -17.74 -20.54 4.87
CA GLN A 572 -16.66 -20.28 5.80
C GLN A 572 -15.35 -20.21 5.03
N ARG A 573 -14.48 -19.27 5.42
CA ARG A 573 -13.15 -19.09 4.85
C ARG A 573 -12.07 -19.28 5.90
N HIS A 574 -11.13 -20.20 5.64
CA HIS A 574 -9.95 -20.33 6.47
C HIS A 574 -8.93 -19.23 6.17
N ALA A 575 -8.14 -18.85 7.18
CA ALA A 575 -7.07 -17.87 7.04
C ALA A 575 -6.03 -18.31 5.99
N ASN A 576 -5.59 -17.41 5.15
CA ASN A 576 -4.52 -17.67 4.19
C ASN A 576 -3.13 -17.72 4.87
N ILE A 577 -2.11 -18.15 4.13
CA ILE A 577 -0.73 -18.31 4.66
C ILE A 577 -0.19 -17.00 5.25
N SER A 578 -0.51 -15.85 4.64
CA SER A 578 -0.07 -14.56 5.14
C SER A 578 -0.77 -14.19 6.46
N GLU A 579 -2.07 -14.44 6.56
CA GLU A 579 -2.85 -14.19 7.77
C GLU A 579 -2.41 -15.09 8.94
N LEU A 580 -1.99 -16.31 8.65
CA LEU A 580 -1.49 -17.23 9.68
C LEU A 580 -0.05 -16.94 10.09
N TYR A 581 0.87 -16.76 9.14
CA TYR A 581 2.30 -16.89 9.36
C TYR A 581 3.10 -15.62 9.12
N SER A 582 2.48 -14.47 8.80
CA SER A 582 3.21 -13.21 8.74
C SER A 582 3.84 -12.90 10.07
N ALA A 583 5.17 -12.75 10.08
CA ALA A 583 5.87 -12.34 11.29
C ALA A 583 5.43 -10.93 11.71
N VAL A 584 5.31 -10.72 13.02
CA VAL A 584 5.00 -9.40 13.57
C VAL A 584 6.09 -8.41 13.17
N SER A 585 5.73 -7.38 12.44
CA SER A 585 6.63 -6.37 11.88
C SER A 585 6.12 -4.95 12.10
N ASP A 586 7.04 -3.98 11.97
CA ASP A 586 6.69 -2.57 12.08
C ASP A 586 6.05 -2.10 10.76
N GLY A 587 5.00 -1.29 10.88
CA GLY A 587 4.29 -0.63 9.80
C GLY A 587 4.04 0.85 10.11
N LEU A 588 3.40 1.56 9.20
CA LEU A 588 3.03 2.96 9.34
C LEU A 588 1.53 3.13 9.11
N VAL A 589 0.95 4.09 9.84
CA VAL A 589 -0.43 4.55 9.68
C VAL A 589 -0.47 6.07 9.69
N ASP A 590 -1.32 6.66 8.88
CA ASP A 590 -1.54 8.11 8.86
C ASP A 590 -2.59 8.47 9.93
N LEU A 591 -2.21 9.36 10.86
CA LEU A 591 -3.08 9.95 11.88
C LEU A 591 -2.79 11.44 11.97
N ASP A 592 -3.81 12.28 11.95
CA ASP A 592 -3.66 13.75 11.96
C ASP A 592 -2.87 14.27 13.16
N ASN A 593 -3.24 13.82 14.35
CA ASN A 593 -2.62 14.24 15.61
C ASN A 593 -2.76 13.17 16.70
N ASP A 594 -1.81 13.13 17.60
CA ASP A 594 -1.98 12.42 18.88
C ASP A 594 -2.88 13.28 19.80
N PRO A 595 -4.06 12.80 20.23
CA PRO A 595 -4.94 13.56 21.10
C PRO A 595 -4.33 13.99 22.43
N CYS A 596 -3.26 13.35 22.86
CA CYS A 596 -2.53 13.65 24.10
C CYS A 596 -1.42 14.68 23.94
N SER A 597 -1.11 15.04 22.70
CA SER A 597 -0.07 16.00 22.31
C SER A 597 -0.62 17.43 22.20
N ILE A 598 0.24 18.43 22.30
CA ILE A 598 -0.06 19.76 21.75
C ILE A 598 -0.38 19.56 20.27
N GLN A 599 -1.48 20.13 19.82
CA GLN A 599 -1.92 20.01 18.43
C GLN A 599 -0.98 20.76 17.48
N GLN A 600 -0.91 20.38 16.22
CA GLN A 600 0.00 21.00 15.23
C GLN A 600 -0.23 22.50 15.04
N ASN A 601 -1.45 23.00 15.27
CA ASN A 601 -1.80 24.42 15.26
C ASN A 601 -1.35 25.17 16.51
N GLY A 602 -0.80 24.46 17.52
CA GLY A 602 -0.36 25.01 18.80
C GLY A 602 -1.42 24.99 19.91
N ASP A 603 -2.62 24.48 19.65
CA ASP A 603 -3.66 24.30 20.67
C ASP A 603 -3.26 23.19 21.66
N ALA A 604 -3.87 23.22 22.84
CA ALA A 604 -3.67 22.17 23.85
C ALA A 604 -4.17 20.81 23.37
N ALA A 605 -3.67 19.74 24.01
CA ALA A 605 -4.16 18.38 23.85
C ALA A 605 -5.69 18.32 23.90
N THR A 606 -6.30 17.57 22.98
CA THR A 606 -7.77 17.44 22.91
C THR A 606 -8.33 16.49 23.97
N ALA A 607 -7.52 15.52 24.41
CA ALA A 607 -7.85 14.62 25.52
C ALA A 607 -7.35 15.16 26.87
N THR A 608 -7.99 14.79 27.95
CA THR A 608 -7.54 15.13 29.30
C THR A 608 -6.35 14.27 29.75
N GLN A 609 -5.57 14.76 30.73
CA GLN A 609 -4.45 14.01 31.28
C GLN A 609 -4.86 12.63 31.83
N ALA A 610 -6.03 12.52 32.43
CA ALA A 610 -6.53 11.25 32.95
C ALA A 610 -6.86 10.24 31.83
N GLN A 611 -7.44 10.70 30.73
CA GLN A 611 -7.70 9.90 29.55
C GLN A 611 -6.39 9.45 28.90
N CYS A 612 -5.42 10.34 28.78
CA CYS A 612 -4.11 10.04 28.22
C CYS A 612 -3.30 9.05 29.07
N ALA A 613 -3.46 9.06 30.38
CA ALA A 613 -2.86 8.07 31.27
C ALA A 613 -3.32 6.63 30.93
N SER A 614 -4.57 6.45 30.45
CA SER A 614 -5.08 5.15 30.01
C SER A 614 -4.34 4.58 28.80
N THR A 615 -3.73 5.44 27.96
CA THR A 615 -2.87 5.04 26.84
C THR A 615 -1.44 4.67 27.24
N GLY A 616 -1.13 4.63 28.54
CA GLY A 616 0.22 4.40 29.07
C GLY A 616 1.11 5.64 29.07
N LEU A 617 0.55 6.85 28.80
CA LEU A 617 1.32 8.09 28.78
C LEU A 617 1.69 8.52 30.22
N ALA A 618 2.99 8.74 30.46
CA ALA A 618 3.45 9.33 31.71
C ALA A 618 3.03 10.81 31.82
N ALA A 619 2.73 11.24 33.04
CA ALA A 619 2.12 12.55 33.30
C ALA A 619 2.96 13.73 32.82
N GLU A 620 4.29 13.59 32.81
CA GLU A 620 5.25 14.61 32.35
C GLU A 620 5.21 14.87 30.85
N PHE A 621 4.73 13.90 30.04
CA PHE A 621 4.64 14.08 28.58
C PHE A 621 3.27 14.57 28.10
N TYR A 622 2.28 14.60 28.99
CA TYR A 622 0.97 15.12 28.63
C TYR A 622 1.04 16.57 28.17
N ASN A 623 0.38 16.87 27.05
CA ASN A 623 0.33 18.20 26.46
C ASN A 623 1.74 18.76 26.11
N THR A 624 2.66 17.86 25.71
CA THR A 624 3.91 18.20 25.04
C THR A 624 3.79 17.88 23.56
N ASP A 625 4.76 18.27 22.72
CA ASP A 625 4.72 17.98 21.29
C ASP A 625 5.23 16.56 21.00
N MET A 626 4.31 15.64 20.86
CA MET A 626 4.55 14.23 20.53
C MET A 626 4.05 13.85 19.14
N ASN A 627 3.49 14.81 18.37
CA ASN A 627 2.96 14.52 17.04
C ASN A 627 4.06 14.11 16.06
N SER A 628 3.71 13.20 15.18
CA SER A 628 4.54 12.92 14.03
C SER A 628 4.61 14.15 13.12
N PRO A 629 5.82 14.54 12.69
CA PRO A 629 5.96 15.67 11.77
C PRO A 629 5.49 15.37 10.34
N ALA A 630 5.16 14.11 10.06
CA ALA A 630 4.70 13.63 8.77
C ALA A 630 3.29 13.02 8.84
N ASP A 631 2.61 13.17 9.98
CA ASP A 631 1.32 12.54 10.28
C ASP A 631 1.33 11.00 10.20
N GLN A 632 2.54 10.40 10.20
CA GLN A 632 2.75 8.95 10.18
C GLN A 632 3.17 8.44 11.55
N TYR A 633 2.45 7.45 12.04
CA TYR A 633 2.66 6.79 13.32
C TYR A 633 3.00 5.32 13.10
N ASN A 634 3.75 4.73 14.02
CA ASN A 634 4.13 3.33 13.90
C ASN A 634 2.98 2.42 14.31
N THR A 635 2.80 1.36 13.54
CA THR A 635 2.00 0.20 13.92
C THR A 635 2.89 -1.02 14.07
N LYS A 636 2.42 -2.01 14.77
CA LYS A 636 3.06 -3.31 14.89
C LYS A 636 2.03 -4.41 14.67
N GLY A 637 2.10 -5.02 13.49
CA GLY A 637 1.12 -6.00 13.04
C GLY A 637 1.78 -7.22 12.43
N GLY A 638 1.00 -8.27 12.29
CA GLY A 638 1.43 -9.53 11.69
C GLY A 638 0.32 -10.57 11.76
N GLY A 639 0.59 -11.76 11.23
CA GLY A 639 -0.33 -12.88 11.24
C GLY A 639 -0.58 -13.45 12.62
N ASN A 640 -1.58 -14.31 12.68
CA ASN A 640 -1.96 -14.99 13.90
C ASN A 640 -2.38 -16.44 13.58
N PRO A 641 -1.60 -17.44 13.96
CA PRO A 641 -1.92 -18.85 13.67
C PRO A 641 -3.10 -19.40 14.49
N ASN A 642 -3.70 -18.59 15.35
CA ASN A 642 -4.82 -18.99 16.21
C ASN A 642 -6.15 -18.37 15.77
N VAL A 643 -6.23 -17.74 14.60
CA VAL A 643 -7.50 -17.24 14.09
C VAL A 643 -8.39 -18.38 13.65
N ALA A 644 -9.70 -18.24 13.92
CA ALA A 644 -10.73 -19.13 13.43
C ALA A 644 -11.09 -18.79 11.97
N PRO A 645 -11.78 -19.67 11.24
CA PRO A 645 -12.39 -19.29 9.97
C PRO A 645 -13.36 -18.13 10.12
N GLU A 646 -13.48 -17.31 9.08
CA GLU A 646 -14.56 -16.33 8.92
C GLU A 646 -15.83 -17.03 8.50
N GLU A 647 -16.99 -16.47 8.86
CA GLU A 647 -18.29 -16.98 8.47
C GLU A 647 -19.06 -15.98 7.62
N SER A 648 -19.79 -16.43 6.60
CA SER A 648 -20.69 -15.58 5.86
C SER A 648 -22.07 -16.19 5.72
N GLU A 649 -23.08 -15.32 5.75
CA GLU A 649 -24.46 -15.62 5.39
C GLU A 649 -24.88 -14.70 4.25
N SER A 650 -25.45 -15.28 3.19
CA SER A 650 -25.89 -14.55 1.99
C SER A 650 -27.32 -14.93 1.63
N ILE A 651 -28.17 -13.91 1.47
CA ILE A 651 -29.55 -14.06 0.97
C ILE A 651 -29.65 -13.28 -0.32
N THR A 652 -30.16 -13.91 -1.37
CA THR A 652 -30.49 -13.23 -2.62
C THR A 652 -31.92 -13.56 -3.03
N ILE A 653 -32.68 -12.56 -3.50
CA ILE A 653 -34.02 -12.71 -4.02
C ILE A 653 -34.13 -11.88 -5.28
N GLY A 654 -34.49 -12.51 -6.40
CA GLY A 654 -34.54 -11.82 -7.68
C GLY A 654 -35.72 -12.17 -8.55
N ALA A 655 -36.00 -11.30 -9.50
CA ALA A 655 -37.00 -11.48 -10.53
C ALA A 655 -36.40 -11.16 -11.91
N VAL A 656 -36.65 -12.04 -12.87
CA VAL A 656 -36.36 -11.81 -14.30
C VAL A 656 -37.68 -11.62 -15.00
N ILE A 657 -37.85 -10.50 -15.68
CA ILE A 657 -39.07 -10.07 -16.33
C ILE A 657 -38.81 -9.86 -17.81
N THR A 658 -39.51 -10.64 -18.66
CA THR A 658 -39.42 -10.60 -20.13
C THR A 658 -40.82 -10.42 -20.73
N PRO A 659 -41.41 -9.20 -20.62
CA PRO A 659 -42.84 -9.00 -20.88
C PRO A 659 -43.14 -9.14 -22.38
N ALA A 660 -44.04 -10.06 -22.75
CA ALA A 660 -44.51 -10.24 -24.14
C ALA A 660 -45.13 -8.95 -24.73
N SER A 661 -45.61 -8.04 -23.88
CA SER A 661 -46.15 -6.75 -24.29
C SER A 661 -45.09 -5.73 -24.75
N VAL A 662 -43.82 -5.96 -24.39
CA VAL A 662 -42.67 -5.12 -24.81
C VAL A 662 -41.57 -6.09 -25.33
N PRO A 663 -41.70 -6.58 -26.56
CA PRO A 663 -40.73 -7.52 -27.12
C PRO A 663 -39.30 -6.94 -27.12
N GLY A 664 -38.31 -7.76 -26.76
CA GLY A 664 -36.92 -7.35 -26.71
C GLY A 664 -36.48 -6.72 -25.39
N LEU A 665 -37.38 -6.57 -24.38
CA LEU A 665 -37.04 -6.12 -23.04
C LEU A 665 -36.78 -7.32 -22.12
N THR A 666 -35.62 -7.30 -21.44
CA THR A 666 -35.34 -8.12 -20.26
C THR A 666 -35.04 -7.18 -19.10
N LEU A 667 -35.70 -7.37 -17.97
CA LEU A 667 -35.46 -6.64 -16.74
C LEU A 667 -35.18 -7.65 -15.62
N THR A 668 -34.02 -7.48 -14.95
CA THR A 668 -33.66 -8.25 -13.78
C THR A 668 -33.60 -7.34 -12.57
N ILE A 669 -34.19 -7.75 -11.46
CA ILE A 669 -34.16 -7.03 -10.19
C ILE A 669 -33.74 -8.02 -9.12
N ASP A 670 -32.60 -7.80 -8.47
CA ASP A 670 -32.07 -8.67 -7.42
C ASP A 670 -31.82 -7.88 -6.15
N TYR A 671 -32.39 -8.31 -5.06
CA TYR A 671 -32.05 -7.90 -3.72
C TYR A 671 -30.98 -8.85 -3.19
N PHE A 672 -29.94 -8.28 -2.56
CA PHE A 672 -28.91 -9.02 -1.86
C PHE A 672 -28.76 -8.54 -0.41
N ASP A 673 -28.42 -9.46 0.48
CA ASP A 673 -28.09 -9.21 1.88
C ASP A 673 -27.00 -10.20 2.28
N ILE A 674 -25.83 -9.68 2.63
CA ILE A 674 -24.62 -10.46 2.88
C ILE A 674 -24.00 -9.96 4.17
N THR A 675 -23.79 -10.87 5.11
CA THR A 675 -23.06 -10.61 6.37
C THR A 675 -21.84 -11.49 6.43
N VAL A 676 -20.70 -10.92 6.78
CA VAL A 676 -19.45 -11.65 7.10
C VAL A 676 -19.12 -11.40 8.55
N GLU A 677 -19.16 -12.46 9.36
CA GLU A 677 -18.84 -12.43 10.78
C GLU A 677 -17.43 -12.99 11.03
N ASP A 678 -16.90 -12.72 12.22
CA ASP A 678 -15.56 -13.18 12.66
C ASP A 678 -14.44 -12.88 11.63
N GLN A 679 -14.58 -11.77 10.89
CA GLN A 679 -13.64 -11.35 9.88
C GLN A 679 -12.22 -11.22 10.46
N ILE A 680 -11.24 -11.79 9.75
CA ILE A 680 -9.82 -11.74 10.12
C ILE A 680 -9.27 -10.35 9.80
N ALA A 681 -9.30 -9.48 10.78
CA ALA A 681 -8.94 -8.08 10.67
C ALA A 681 -8.07 -7.62 11.83
N SER A 682 -7.60 -6.38 11.78
CA SER A 682 -6.95 -5.70 12.90
C SER A 682 -7.76 -4.46 13.28
N VAL A 683 -7.75 -4.11 14.57
CA VAL A 683 -8.32 -2.83 14.99
C VAL A 683 -7.50 -1.70 14.38
N SER A 684 -8.17 -0.72 13.76
CA SER A 684 -7.49 0.43 13.20
C SER A 684 -6.76 1.21 14.30
N ALA A 685 -5.59 1.77 14.00
CA ALA A 685 -4.81 2.52 14.99
C ALA A 685 -5.60 3.73 15.53
N LYS A 686 -6.41 4.35 14.67
CA LYS A 686 -7.31 5.45 15.06
C LYS A 686 -8.38 4.98 16.03
N THR A 687 -9.07 3.90 15.72
CA THR A 687 -10.09 3.29 16.58
C THR A 687 -9.51 2.87 17.93
N ALA A 688 -8.32 2.26 17.94
CA ALA A 688 -7.64 1.86 19.16
C ALA A 688 -7.35 3.07 20.06
N LEU A 689 -6.81 4.16 19.49
CA LEU A 689 -6.44 5.37 20.21
C LEU A 689 -7.66 6.13 20.71
N ASP A 690 -8.64 6.39 19.84
CA ASP A 690 -9.85 7.15 20.17
C ASP A 690 -10.70 6.45 21.22
N ASN A 691 -10.93 5.15 21.08
CA ASN A 691 -11.73 4.40 22.04
C ASN A 691 -11.01 4.15 23.37
N CYS A 692 -9.68 3.99 23.38
CA CYS A 692 -8.93 3.97 24.64
C CYS A 692 -9.11 5.29 25.40
N ILE A 693 -8.98 6.42 24.72
CA ILE A 693 -9.16 7.77 25.30
C ILE A 693 -10.60 7.96 25.78
N ALA A 694 -11.58 7.57 24.97
CA ALA A 694 -12.99 7.78 25.28
C ALA A 694 -13.48 6.91 26.44
N THR A 695 -13.06 5.64 26.50
CA THR A 695 -13.65 4.63 27.38
C THR A 695 -12.71 4.12 28.47
N GLY A 696 -11.40 4.19 28.27
CA GLY A 696 -10.40 3.55 29.14
C GLY A 696 -10.44 2.02 29.09
N ALA A 697 -11.15 1.42 28.13
CA ALA A 697 -11.30 -0.03 28.04
C ALA A 697 -9.98 -0.72 27.70
N ALA A 698 -9.64 -1.76 28.44
CA ALA A 698 -8.38 -2.49 28.29
C ALA A 698 -8.21 -3.11 26.89
N THR A 699 -9.31 -3.46 26.23
CA THR A 699 -9.33 -4.00 24.86
C THR A 699 -8.64 -3.07 23.86
N TYR A 700 -8.86 -1.77 23.99
CA TYR A 700 -8.21 -0.77 23.13
C TYR A 700 -6.89 -0.27 23.72
N CYS A 701 -6.84 -0.01 25.03
CA CYS A 701 -5.67 0.59 25.66
C CYS A 701 -4.44 -0.31 25.64
N ASN A 702 -4.60 -1.63 25.71
CA ASN A 702 -3.51 -2.60 25.62
C ASN A 702 -2.86 -2.65 24.21
N LEU A 703 -3.53 -2.12 23.17
CA LEU A 703 -2.96 -2.02 21.84
C LEU A 703 -1.97 -0.85 21.70
N ILE A 704 -1.98 0.11 22.62
CA ILE A 704 -1.17 1.31 22.57
C ILE A 704 0.12 1.10 23.37
N ASN A 705 1.27 1.20 22.70
CA ASN A 705 2.59 1.09 23.33
C ASN A 705 3.37 2.38 23.13
N ARG A 706 3.25 3.29 24.09
CA ARG A 706 3.98 4.55 24.05
C ARG A 706 5.42 4.38 24.47
N ARG A 707 6.32 5.09 23.84
CA ARG A 707 7.72 5.14 24.20
C ARG A 707 7.89 5.73 25.60
N ALA A 708 8.62 5.04 26.46
CA ALA A 708 8.69 5.36 27.89
C ALA A 708 9.47 6.66 28.20
N ASP A 709 10.37 7.10 27.31
CA ASP A 709 11.24 8.25 27.50
C ASP A 709 10.67 9.57 26.97
N ASN A 710 9.62 9.53 26.12
CA ASN A 710 9.06 10.71 25.50
C ASN A 710 7.56 10.63 25.13
N GLY A 711 6.91 9.50 25.33
CA GLY A 711 5.49 9.29 25.04
C GLY A 711 5.14 9.12 23.56
N SER A 712 6.11 9.17 22.65
CA SER A 712 5.89 9.12 21.20
C SER A 712 5.32 7.77 20.74
N LEU A 713 4.49 7.83 19.69
CA LEU A 713 3.97 6.67 18.95
C LEU A 713 4.59 6.53 17.54
N TRP A 714 5.48 7.44 17.14
CA TRP A 714 6.07 7.45 15.79
C TRP A 714 7.61 7.31 15.79
N LEU A 715 8.27 7.59 16.91
CA LEU A 715 9.70 7.27 17.06
C LEU A 715 9.88 5.79 17.35
N GLN A 716 11.04 5.25 17.02
CA GLN A 716 11.37 3.84 17.20
C GLN A 716 11.04 3.36 18.64
N GLY A 717 10.25 2.30 18.75
CA GLY A 717 9.83 1.71 20.02
C GLY A 717 8.46 2.18 20.52
N GLY A 718 7.87 3.25 19.96
CA GLY A 718 6.45 3.58 20.16
C GLY A 718 5.62 3.04 19.00
N TYR A 719 4.46 2.46 19.24
CA TYR A 719 3.58 1.89 18.20
C TYR A 719 2.18 1.63 18.72
N ILE A 720 1.24 1.39 17.79
CA ILE A 720 -0.09 0.86 18.07
C ILE A 720 -0.15 -0.56 17.47
N SER A 721 -0.59 -1.54 18.27
CA SER A 721 -0.68 -2.93 17.80
C SER A 721 -1.83 -3.08 16.80
N SER A 722 -1.55 -3.76 15.69
CA SER A 722 -2.48 -4.10 14.61
C SER A 722 -2.38 -5.58 14.21
N GLN A 723 -2.20 -6.46 15.19
CA GLN A 723 -2.15 -7.90 14.96
C GLN A 723 -3.52 -8.44 14.57
N LEU A 724 -3.56 -9.36 13.59
CA LEU A 724 -4.79 -9.95 13.10
C LEU A 724 -5.50 -10.81 14.17
N SER A 725 -6.83 -10.75 14.17
CA SER A 725 -7.73 -11.51 15.03
C SER A 725 -9.12 -11.57 14.41
N ASN A 726 -9.97 -12.49 14.84
CA ASN A 726 -11.37 -12.54 14.45
C ASN A 726 -12.16 -11.46 15.22
N LEU A 727 -12.40 -10.32 14.64
CA LEU A 727 -12.89 -9.15 15.34
C LEU A 727 -14.06 -8.45 14.66
N ALA A 728 -14.04 -8.38 13.32
CA ALA A 728 -14.91 -7.52 12.56
C ALA A 728 -16.15 -8.27 12.04
N GLU A 729 -17.23 -7.53 11.89
CA GLU A 729 -18.41 -7.91 11.13
C GLU A 729 -18.63 -6.89 10.03
N GLU A 730 -18.91 -7.34 8.83
CA GLU A 730 -19.24 -6.49 7.69
C GLU A 730 -20.59 -6.94 7.11
N THR A 731 -21.55 -6.03 7.05
CA THR A 731 -22.88 -6.29 6.49
C THR A 731 -23.12 -5.38 5.30
N THR A 732 -23.57 -5.93 4.17
CA THR A 732 -23.96 -5.18 2.99
C THR A 732 -25.28 -5.67 2.46
N SER A 733 -26.17 -4.74 2.13
CA SER A 733 -27.45 -5.05 1.46
C SER A 733 -27.79 -4.01 0.42
N GLY A 734 -28.57 -4.42 -0.58
CA GLY A 734 -28.95 -3.51 -1.64
C GLY A 734 -29.78 -4.17 -2.74
N LEU A 735 -29.97 -3.40 -3.80
CA LEU A 735 -30.76 -3.78 -4.95
C LEU A 735 -29.96 -3.56 -6.24
N ASP A 736 -29.83 -4.59 -7.06
CA ASP A 736 -29.32 -4.50 -8.43
C ASP A 736 -30.48 -4.53 -9.42
N ILE A 737 -30.49 -3.55 -10.31
CA ILE A 737 -31.47 -3.45 -11.41
C ILE A 737 -30.68 -3.53 -12.71
N ILE A 738 -30.90 -4.58 -13.48
CA ILE A 738 -30.25 -4.81 -14.79
C ILE A 738 -31.33 -4.83 -15.85
N PHE A 739 -31.12 -4.10 -16.94
CA PHE A 739 -32.03 -4.16 -18.07
C PHE A 739 -31.27 -4.26 -19.39
N ASP A 740 -31.89 -4.97 -20.34
CA ASP A 740 -31.52 -5.03 -21.75
C ASP A 740 -32.78 -4.81 -22.58
N TYR A 741 -32.72 -3.86 -23.52
CA TYR A 741 -33.84 -3.58 -24.41
C TYR A 741 -33.38 -3.37 -25.84
N SER A 742 -33.86 -4.22 -26.75
CA SER A 742 -33.52 -4.16 -28.17
C SER A 742 -34.74 -3.91 -29.02
N PHE A 743 -34.67 -2.97 -29.97
CA PHE A 743 -35.75 -2.62 -30.86
C PHE A 743 -35.24 -2.10 -32.20
N ASP A 744 -36.05 -2.26 -33.25
CA ASP A 744 -35.70 -1.79 -34.59
C ASP A 744 -36.07 -0.30 -34.78
N THR A 745 -35.20 0.43 -35.50
CA THR A 745 -35.45 1.81 -35.96
C THR A 745 -35.26 1.95 -37.45
N ALA A 746 -35.64 3.08 -38.02
CA ALA A 746 -35.40 3.39 -39.43
C ALA A 746 -33.91 3.49 -39.78
N TYR A 747 -33.03 3.57 -38.82
CA TYR A 747 -31.57 3.71 -38.97
C TYR A 747 -30.80 2.41 -38.64
N GLY A 748 -31.52 1.37 -38.21
CA GLY A 748 -30.99 0.10 -37.77
C GLY A 748 -31.49 -0.31 -36.38
N PRO A 749 -31.15 -1.51 -35.92
CA PRO A 749 -31.45 -1.96 -34.56
C PRO A 749 -30.73 -1.12 -33.52
N VAL A 750 -31.43 -0.84 -32.43
CA VAL A 750 -30.88 -0.16 -31.24
C VAL A 750 -30.98 -1.12 -30.06
N SER A 751 -29.89 -1.29 -29.32
CA SER A 751 -29.89 -1.93 -27.99
C SER A 751 -29.60 -0.88 -26.92
N ILE A 752 -30.28 -0.98 -25.79
CA ILE A 752 -30.03 -0.17 -24.59
C ILE A 752 -29.86 -1.15 -23.44
N ASP A 753 -28.69 -1.15 -22.83
CA ASP A 753 -28.38 -1.99 -21.68
C ASP A 753 -27.94 -1.14 -20.50
N GLY A 754 -28.14 -1.62 -19.29
CA GLY A 754 -27.70 -0.92 -18.11
C GLY A 754 -27.81 -1.71 -16.82
N VAL A 755 -27.03 -1.28 -15.86
CA VAL A 755 -27.05 -1.75 -14.47
C VAL A 755 -27.10 -0.55 -13.54
N THR A 756 -27.93 -0.65 -12.50
CA THR A 756 -28.00 0.29 -11.39
C THR A 756 -27.89 -0.51 -10.10
N THR A 757 -26.93 -0.16 -9.25
CA THR A 757 -26.84 -0.66 -7.89
C THR A 757 -27.32 0.40 -6.92
N MET A 758 -28.27 0.02 -6.06
CA MET A 758 -28.74 0.81 -4.94
C MET A 758 -28.28 0.13 -3.65
N LEU A 759 -27.29 0.72 -3.00
CA LEU A 759 -26.72 0.22 -1.76
C LEU A 759 -27.55 0.75 -0.58
N ASP A 760 -28.20 -0.13 0.16
CA ASP A 760 -29.03 0.22 1.32
C ASP A 760 -28.18 0.29 2.59
N THR A 761 -27.35 -0.74 2.81
CA THR A 761 -26.40 -0.81 3.94
C THR A 761 -25.01 -1.22 3.46
N PHE A 762 -24.01 -0.66 4.13
CA PHE A 762 -22.64 -1.15 4.17
C PHE A 762 -22.10 -0.76 5.54
N ASP A 763 -22.19 -1.67 6.47
CA ASP A 763 -21.87 -1.43 7.89
C ASP A 763 -20.66 -2.25 8.31
N ILE A 764 -19.73 -1.62 9.05
CA ILE A 764 -18.53 -2.26 9.59
C ILE A 764 -18.59 -2.18 11.11
N THR A 765 -18.51 -3.32 11.78
CA THR A 765 -18.35 -3.44 13.24
C THR A 765 -16.93 -3.90 13.52
N GLU A 766 -16.02 -3.00 13.93
CA GLU A 766 -14.58 -3.33 14.09
C GLU A 766 -14.31 -4.28 15.28
N LEU A 767 -15.19 -4.32 16.26
CA LEU A 767 -15.06 -5.18 17.45
C LEU A 767 -16.43 -5.66 17.94
N PRO A 768 -16.52 -6.88 18.44
CA PRO A 768 -17.76 -7.39 19.02
C PRO A 768 -18.35 -6.45 20.10
N GLY A 769 -19.58 -5.99 19.87
CA GLY A 769 -20.29 -5.10 20.77
C GLY A 769 -19.95 -3.62 20.64
N SER A 770 -19.10 -3.21 19.69
CA SER A 770 -18.97 -1.81 19.29
C SER A 770 -20.17 -1.38 18.43
N ALA A 771 -20.35 -0.07 18.28
CA ALA A 771 -21.36 0.45 17.36
C ALA A 771 -20.90 0.22 15.91
N ALA A 772 -21.80 -0.18 15.06
CA ALA A 772 -21.56 -0.27 13.63
C ALA A 772 -21.26 1.11 13.03
N ILE A 773 -20.38 1.14 12.05
CA ILE A 773 -19.99 2.31 11.27
C ILE A 773 -20.67 2.18 9.90
N THR A 774 -21.62 3.08 9.63
CA THR A 774 -22.33 3.08 8.36
C THR A 774 -21.50 3.74 7.27
N CYS A 775 -21.19 2.99 6.21
CA CYS A 775 -20.37 3.41 5.09
C CYS A 775 -21.15 3.61 3.77
N ALA A 776 -22.39 3.12 3.65
CA ALA A 776 -23.23 3.44 2.51
C ALA A 776 -23.48 4.94 2.43
N GLY A 777 -23.28 5.55 1.26
CA GLY A 777 -23.35 7.00 1.05
C GLY A 777 -22.14 7.77 1.62
N ASN A 778 -21.12 7.11 2.16
CA ASN A 778 -20.02 7.72 2.90
C ASN A 778 -18.63 7.36 2.36
N TRP A 779 -17.62 8.12 2.78
CA TRP A 779 -16.23 7.82 2.58
C TRP A 779 -15.35 8.33 3.73
N GLY A 780 -14.13 7.83 3.84
CA GLY A 780 -13.17 8.27 4.86
C GLY A 780 -13.46 7.74 6.26
N GLY A 781 -12.79 8.27 7.27
CA GLY A 781 -12.90 7.79 8.65
C GLY A 781 -12.57 6.31 8.78
N SER A 782 -13.39 5.57 9.50
CA SER A 782 -13.25 4.11 9.65
C SER A 782 -13.78 3.31 8.45
N CYS A 783 -14.49 3.94 7.50
CA CYS A 783 -14.91 3.27 6.27
C CYS A 783 -13.72 2.85 5.38
N GLY A 784 -12.60 3.60 5.41
CA GLY A 784 -11.26 3.19 4.93
C GLY A 784 -11.13 2.72 3.48
N LYS A 785 -12.22 2.75 2.71
CA LYS A 785 -12.32 2.24 1.33
C LYS A 785 -12.54 3.40 0.35
N ASN A 786 -12.67 3.09 -0.94
CA ASN A 786 -13.16 4.06 -1.92
C ASN A 786 -14.52 4.62 -1.48
N PRO A 787 -14.94 5.80 -1.98
CA PRO A 787 -16.28 6.30 -1.78
C PRO A 787 -17.34 5.24 -2.15
N LEU A 788 -18.37 5.11 -1.32
CA LEU A 788 -19.44 4.11 -1.45
C LEU A 788 -20.80 4.81 -1.64
N PRO A 789 -21.12 5.32 -2.85
CA PRO A 789 -22.37 5.99 -3.07
C PRO A 789 -23.57 5.05 -2.89
N GLU A 790 -24.67 5.56 -2.35
CA GLU A 790 -25.93 4.79 -2.26
C GLU A 790 -26.46 4.39 -3.63
N VAL A 791 -26.17 5.15 -4.68
CA VAL A 791 -26.62 4.84 -6.05
C VAL A 791 -25.45 4.98 -7.02
N SER A 792 -25.21 3.93 -7.79
CA SER A 792 -24.28 3.94 -8.93
C SER A 792 -24.91 3.24 -10.13
N GLY A 793 -24.48 3.61 -11.34
CA GLY A 793 -25.03 2.99 -12.53
C GLY A 793 -24.17 3.11 -13.77
N LYS A 794 -24.38 2.19 -14.70
CA LYS A 794 -23.70 2.11 -15.98
C LYS A 794 -24.69 1.78 -17.08
N TYR A 795 -24.81 2.63 -18.07
CA TYR A 795 -25.81 2.49 -19.13
C TYR A 795 -25.14 2.67 -20.47
N ARG A 796 -25.64 1.94 -21.49
CA ARG A 796 -25.14 2.04 -22.85
C ARG A 796 -26.32 1.98 -23.84
N ALA A 797 -26.26 2.81 -24.86
CA ALA A 797 -27.12 2.69 -26.03
C ALA A 797 -26.24 2.48 -27.26
N THR A 798 -26.53 1.44 -28.04
CA THR A 798 -25.82 1.10 -29.26
C THR A 798 -26.76 1.05 -30.44
N LEU A 799 -26.43 1.80 -31.50
CA LEU A 799 -27.09 1.76 -32.80
C LEU A 799 -26.20 0.97 -33.78
N VAL A 800 -26.73 -0.12 -34.31
CA VAL A 800 -26.10 -0.87 -35.41
C VAL A 800 -26.58 -0.28 -36.74
N THR A 801 -25.69 0.38 -37.46
CA THR A 801 -26.06 1.07 -38.70
C THR A 801 -25.95 0.13 -39.92
N GLU A 802 -26.59 0.52 -41.03
CA GLU A 802 -26.47 -0.16 -42.32
C GLU A 802 -25.09 -0.01 -43.00
N TYR A 803 -24.14 0.72 -42.33
CA TYR A 803 -22.79 0.98 -42.86
C TYR A 803 -21.74 0.13 -42.17
N ASP A 804 -22.10 -1.06 -41.68
CA ASP A 804 -21.22 -1.95 -40.91
C ASP A 804 -20.55 -1.27 -39.71
N THR A 805 -21.26 -0.31 -39.10
CA THR A 805 -20.75 0.51 -38.00
C THR A 805 -21.70 0.47 -36.82
N ASP A 806 -21.20 0.07 -35.65
CA ASP A 806 -21.90 0.20 -34.38
C ASP A 806 -21.48 1.50 -33.69
N LEU A 807 -22.45 2.33 -33.35
CA LEU A 807 -22.23 3.58 -32.62
C LEU A 807 -22.81 3.45 -31.23
N SER A 808 -21.97 3.59 -30.21
CA SER A 808 -22.39 3.48 -28.81
C SER A 808 -22.14 4.79 -28.06
N ILE A 809 -23.10 5.12 -27.18
CA ILE A 809 -22.96 6.13 -26.15
C ILE A 809 -23.14 5.44 -24.79
N GLY A 810 -22.20 5.65 -23.90
CA GLY A 810 -22.23 5.17 -22.52
C GLY A 810 -22.46 6.33 -21.56
N LEU A 811 -23.11 6.03 -20.44
CA LEU A 811 -23.26 6.91 -19.30
C LEU A 811 -22.88 6.15 -18.05
N ARG A 812 -21.93 6.69 -17.26
CA ARG A 812 -21.53 6.18 -15.94
C ARG A 812 -21.91 7.21 -14.90
N TYR A 813 -22.71 6.80 -13.91
CA TYR A 813 -23.20 7.65 -12.83
C TYR A 813 -22.64 7.16 -11.50
N LEU A 814 -22.04 8.06 -10.74
CA LEU A 814 -21.57 7.87 -9.38
C LEU A 814 -22.34 8.84 -8.50
N GLY A 815 -23.07 8.35 -7.51
CA GLY A 815 -23.83 9.16 -6.58
C GLY A 815 -22.94 9.99 -5.65
N GLU A 816 -23.55 10.94 -4.95
CA GLU A 816 -22.88 11.74 -3.93
C GLU A 816 -22.41 10.89 -2.75
N THR A 817 -21.35 11.34 -2.08
CA THR A 817 -20.84 10.70 -0.85
C THR A 817 -20.41 11.74 0.17
N GLU A 818 -20.71 11.49 1.46
CA GLU A 818 -20.38 12.37 2.57
C GLU A 818 -19.04 11.98 3.21
N ASP A 819 -18.25 12.99 3.60
CA ASP A 819 -16.97 12.83 4.25
C ASP A 819 -17.12 12.53 5.75
N GLN A 820 -16.62 11.39 6.20
CA GLN A 820 -16.59 11.01 7.63
C GLN A 820 -15.35 11.54 8.36
N ASN A 821 -14.40 12.16 7.64
CA ASN A 821 -13.23 12.80 8.24
C ASN A 821 -13.56 14.18 8.84
N SER A 822 -12.57 14.79 9.51
CA SER A 822 -12.72 16.09 10.17
C SER A 822 -12.88 17.27 9.22
N ASN A 823 -12.38 17.17 7.98
CA ASN A 823 -12.41 18.26 7.01
C ASN A 823 -13.76 18.45 6.33
N LYS A 824 -14.60 17.42 6.32
CA LYS A 824 -15.97 17.44 5.75
C LYS A 824 -15.99 17.93 4.30
N ILE A 825 -15.27 17.23 3.43
CA ILE A 825 -15.24 17.47 1.98
C ILE A 825 -16.11 16.41 1.30
N ASP A 826 -17.37 16.71 1.12
CA ASP A 826 -18.30 15.83 0.42
C ASP A 826 -18.01 15.81 -1.09
N PHE A 827 -18.27 14.69 -1.75
CA PHE A 827 -18.19 14.57 -3.19
C PHE A 827 -19.59 14.62 -3.80
N ASP A 828 -19.79 15.58 -4.71
CA ASP A 828 -21.00 15.68 -5.50
C ASP A 828 -21.13 14.49 -6.46
N ALA A 829 -22.37 14.18 -6.87
CA ALA A 829 -22.63 13.16 -7.87
C ALA A 829 -21.91 13.48 -9.20
N THR A 830 -21.22 12.48 -9.74
CA THR A 830 -20.43 12.63 -10.98
C THR A 830 -21.01 11.77 -12.10
N THR A 831 -21.04 12.32 -13.32
CA THR A 831 -21.51 11.62 -14.50
C THR A 831 -20.48 11.69 -15.63
N TYR A 832 -20.07 10.54 -16.13
CA TYR A 832 -19.18 10.43 -17.30
C TYR A 832 -19.97 9.99 -18.53
N ILE A 833 -19.64 10.58 -19.68
CA ILE A 833 -20.16 10.19 -20.99
C ILE A 833 -19.03 9.58 -21.80
N ASP A 834 -19.27 8.37 -22.31
CA ASP A 834 -18.34 7.63 -23.15
C ASP A 834 -18.93 7.49 -24.57
N VAL A 835 -18.10 7.52 -25.59
CA VAL A 835 -18.53 7.28 -26.97
C VAL A 835 -17.63 6.27 -27.64
N THR A 836 -18.20 5.38 -28.46
CA THR A 836 -17.46 4.37 -29.18
C THR A 836 -18.05 4.18 -30.56
N ALA A 837 -17.20 4.06 -31.57
CA ALA A 837 -17.55 3.64 -32.92
C ALA A 837 -16.77 2.37 -33.27
N LYS A 838 -17.47 1.32 -33.64
CA LYS A 838 -16.91 0.04 -34.06
C LYS A 838 -17.27 -0.22 -35.52
N TYR A 839 -16.27 -0.28 -36.40
CA TYR A 839 -16.42 -0.38 -37.84
C TYR A 839 -15.87 -1.71 -38.36
N ALA A 840 -16.69 -2.50 -39.01
CA ALA A 840 -16.27 -3.70 -39.74
C ALA A 840 -15.73 -3.29 -41.11
N ALA A 841 -14.42 -3.02 -41.21
CA ALA A 841 -13.78 -2.58 -42.43
C ALA A 841 -13.79 -3.66 -43.53
N THR A 842 -13.77 -4.93 -43.13
CA THR A 842 -14.01 -6.11 -43.95
C THR A 842 -14.62 -7.21 -43.06
N GLU A 843 -15.03 -8.32 -43.65
CA GLU A 843 -15.51 -9.51 -42.89
C GLU A 843 -14.49 -9.99 -41.83
N ASN A 844 -13.19 -9.70 -42.04
CA ASN A 844 -12.10 -10.15 -41.17
C ASN A 844 -11.44 -9.04 -40.37
N LEU A 845 -11.73 -7.76 -40.64
CA LEU A 845 -11.04 -6.64 -40.01
C LEU A 845 -12.02 -5.71 -39.31
N MET A 846 -11.89 -5.63 -38.01
CA MET A 846 -12.66 -4.74 -37.13
C MET A 846 -11.79 -3.60 -36.62
N VAL A 847 -12.28 -2.37 -36.68
CA VAL A 847 -11.63 -1.18 -36.10
C VAL A 847 -12.58 -0.54 -35.09
N THR A 848 -12.13 -0.36 -33.86
CA THR A 848 -12.91 0.33 -32.83
C THR A 848 -12.14 1.59 -32.40
N PHE A 849 -12.82 2.72 -32.42
CA PHE A 849 -12.33 3.98 -31.87
C PHE A 849 -13.26 4.42 -30.72
N GLY A 850 -12.70 4.91 -29.63
CA GLY A 850 -13.52 5.40 -28.51
C GLY A 850 -12.85 6.48 -27.71
N ILE A 851 -13.69 7.20 -26.96
CA ILE A 851 -13.31 8.22 -25.98
C ILE A 851 -14.16 7.98 -24.75
N ASN A 852 -13.51 7.62 -23.65
CA ASN A 852 -14.15 7.59 -22.34
C ASN A 852 -13.97 8.97 -21.68
N ASN A 853 -14.95 9.37 -20.86
CA ASN A 853 -15.00 10.71 -20.27
C ASN A 853 -14.90 11.82 -21.34
N LEU A 854 -15.81 11.79 -22.30
CA LEU A 854 -15.81 12.67 -23.49
C LEU A 854 -15.69 14.16 -23.15
N PHE A 855 -16.20 14.59 -22.01
CA PHE A 855 -16.23 15.99 -21.59
C PHE A 855 -15.10 16.39 -20.66
N ASP A 856 -14.13 15.49 -20.40
CA ASP A 856 -12.99 15.76 -19.52
C ASP A 856 -13.43 16.18 -18.11
N GLU A 857 -14.45 15.50 -17.58
CA GLU A 857 -14.98 15.78 -16.24
C GLU A 857 -13.89 15.51 -15.18
N GLU A 858 -13.62 16.51 -14.32
CA GLU A 858 -12.63 16.43 -13.27
C GLU A 858 -13.11 15.52 -12.12
N PRO A 859 -12.20 14.75 -11.48
CA PRO A 859 -12.53 13.96 -10.29
C PRO A 859 -12.72 14.85 -9.06
N GLY A 860 -13.46 14.35 -8.07
CA GLY A 860 -13.44 14.90 -6.70
C GLY A 860 -12.04 14.80 -6.09
N TYR A 861 -11.60 15.81 -5.31
CA TYR A 861 -10.25 15.84 -4.73
C TYR A 861 -10.23 16.41 -3.31
N THR A 862 -9.34 15.86 -2.47
CA THR A 862 -9.13 16.25 -1.06
C THR A 862 -7.80 15.71 -0.54
N SER A 863 -7.23 16.37 0.48
CA SER A 863 -6.06 15.82 1.21
C SER A 863 -6.37 14.49 1.91
N ASP A 864 -7.62 14.24 2.25
CA ASP A 864 -8.06 13.12 3.07
C ASP A 864 -8.21 11.82 2.26
N ALA A 865 -8.06 11.88 0.93
CA ALA A 865 -7.93 10.69 0.09
C ALA A 865 -6.73 9.79 0.49
N GLY A 866 -5.70 10.39 1.09
CA GLY A 866 -4.53 9.65 1.56
C GLY A 866 -3.70 9.03 0.44
N THR A 867 -3.03 7.91 0.77
CA THR A 867 -2.14 7.18 -0.15
C THR A 867 -2.67 5.79 -0.52
N ALA A 868 -3.71 5.30 0.16
CA ALA A 868 -4.42 4.07 -0.14
C ALA A 868 -5.78 4.08 0.59
N PRO A 869 -6.90 3.87 -0.11
CA PRO A 869 -7.05 3.63 -1.55
C PRO A 869 -6.85 4.87 -2.43
N GLY A 870 -6.70 6.07 -1.87
CA GLY A 870 -6.46 7.30 -2.62
C GLY A 870 -5.05 7.38 -3.18
N ASN A 871 -4.88 8.26 -4.19
CA ASN A 871 -3.60 8.63 -4.76
C ASN A 871 -3.73 10.01 -5.42
N GLY A 872 -2.73 10.88 -5.28
CA GLY A 872 -2.74 12.20 -5.93
C GLY A 872 -3.91 13.09 -5.50
N ASN A 873 -4.32 13.05 -4.23
CA ASN A 873 -5.45 13.78 -3.66
C ASN A 873 -6.84 13.38 -4.17
N THR A 874 -6.99 12.22 -4.81
CA THR A 874 -8.27 11.70 -5.32
C THR A 874 -8.32 10.17 -5.14
N PHE A 875 -9.39 9.55 -5.63
CA PHE A 875 -9.58 8.10 -5.63
C PHE A 875 -9.61 7.56 -7.06
N PRO A 876 -8.42 7.17 -7.65
CA PRO A 876 -8.37 6.70 -9.05
C PRO A 876 -9.13 5.39 -9.31
N GLY A 877 -9.45 4.62 -8.28
CA GLY A 877 -10.31 3.44 -8.37
C GLY A 877 -11.80 3.76 -8.43
N PHE A 878 -12.17 5.01 -8.19
CA PHE A 878 -13.56 5.47 -8.17
C PHE A 878 -13.82 6.53 -9.26
N PHE A 879 -12.94 7.53 -9.42
CA PHE A 879 -13.05 8.59 -10.42
C PHE A 879 -12.12 8.36 -11.62
N ASP A 880 -12.47 8.95 -12.77
CA ASP A 880 -11.59 9.07 -13.94
C ASP A 880 -10.52 10.15 -13.67
N ALA A 881 -9.47 9.75 -12.93
CA ALA A 881 -8.47 10.68 -12.40
C ALA A 881 -7.58 11.37 -13.45
N PHE A 882 -7.59 10.88 -14.70
CA PHE A 882 -6.68 11.31 -15.77
C PHE A 882 -7.38 12.00 -16.95
N GLY A 883 -8.68 12.32 -16.80
CA GLY A 883 -9.48 12.96 -17.84
C GLY A 883 -9.93 12.02 -18.96
N GLN A 884 -9.93 12.49 -20.20
CA GLN A 884 -10.37 11.72 -21.36
C GLN A 884 -9.40 10.55 -21.65
N TYR A 885 -9.93 9.34 -21.84
CA TYR A 885 -9.15 8.21 -22.36
C TYR A 885 -9.52 7.96 -23.82
N VAL A 886 -8.59 8.21 -24.72
CA VAL A 886 -8.75 8.02 -26.17
C VAL A 886 -8.09 6.72 -26.59
N PHE A 887 -8.81 5.85 -27.30
CA PHE A 887 -8.28 4.55 -27.71
C PHE A 887 -8.67 4.15 -29.13
N LEU A 888 -7.81 3.33 -29.72
CA LEU A 888 -7.99 2.67 -31.01
C LEU A 888 -7.67 1.18 -30.86
N ASN A 889 -8.62 0.33 -31.25
CA ASN A 889 -8.43 -1.13 -31.32
C ASN A 889 -8.58 -1.59 -32.78
N VAL A 890 -7.70 -2.46 -33.21
CA VAL A 890 -7.75 -3.12 -34.52
C VAL A 890 -7.70 -4.63 -34.30
N THR A 891 -8.74 -5.33 -34.73
CA THR A 891 -8.83 -6.79 -34.61
C THR A 891 -8.92 -7.44 -35.99
N LEU A 892 -8.08 -8.41 -36.25
CA LEU A 892 -8.05 -9.24 -37.45
C LEU A 892 -8.41 -10.67 -37.05
N GLN A 893 -9.32 -11.31 -37.78
CA GLN A 893 -9.76 -12.68 -37.50
C GLN A 893 -9.99 -13.45 -38.80
N TYR A 894 -9.42 -14.63 -38.91
CA TYR A 894 -9.55 -15.57 -40.07
C TYR A 894 -9.97 -16.96 -39.61
#